data_5aa5e000e02a103036d0868f32feefe0
#
_entry.id   5aa5e000e02a103036d0868f32feefe0
#
_cell.length_a   1.000
_cell.length_b   1.000
_cell.length_c   1.000
_cell.angle_alpha   90.00
_cell.angle_beta   90.00
_cell.angle_gamma   90.00
#
_symmetry.space_group_name_H-M   'P 1'
#
loop_
_entity.id
_entity.type
_entity.pdbx_description
1 polymer ?
#
loop_
_entity_poly.entity_id
_entity_poly.type
_entity_poly.pdbx_seq_one_letter_code
_entity_poly.pdbx_strand_id
1 'polypeptide(L)'
;MLDWSLNTTTEGNPMNTDPDRSSALARLARLCYRRRRVVVVAWILLLVGVNVVAQTAGGDLLKSFSLPGSESQKTYDVLGKEFARTGDTGDIVFKAKGDKSVDDPAVRAAMEAVFAEFSREPHVVSVSSPYSPGNSRFTAESGKIAYAEVLFDVQANDVSVDLGSAMRAIAKNANSALVQVDVGGTMFTDQTQPASEAIGLLAAVFILLIAFGSMLAMGLPIMTALFGIGSGLALVTILARLVDIPSFAPQVAAMIGIGVGIDYALFITTRYREALHSGYEPEAAVVHAMDTSGRAVLFAGGTVVISLMGLFLIGLGFIRGLAIGASAAVLLVLAASLTLLPSVLGFVGHTIDRFALPGAKRSKPIEQTVGARWSRFLQARPWPAAVAGFGVLIVLTIPAFGLRLGIADASNDPTSLTTRRSYDLLTEGFGPGFNGPLLVASEIHGAPDLAAMNTLRTAIAATPGVAQVSPVVASPNGNGALLQVVATGSPQDASTANLVHHLRNDVIPTATTGSTLSVHVGGQTAIGVDLADTMGKRLPYMFIAILVLSFVLLMLVFRSLLVPLKAVIMNLLSIGASYGVIVAVFQNGWMKNIVGIGKEGPIEAWVPMMLFAIVFGLSMDYEVFLLSRIKEEYDRDRDNAAAVAHGLAKTARLITAAAAIMICVFASFVLSDMRVLKLLGFGLAFAVFIDATIVRLVLVPATMELLGDRNWWFPKWLAWLPKINVEGSPDPAPALPSNVTSDRTLVDIGQRE
;
A
#
# COMPACT_ATOMS: atom_id res chain seq x y z
N MET A 1 76.41 -26.43 -10.74
CA MET A 1 75.88 -26.76 -12.09
C MET A 1 74.40 -26.93 -11.96
N LEU A 2 73.66 -25.92 -12.31
CA LEU A 2 72.34 -26.00 -12.94
C LEU A 2 71.84 -24.54 -13.09
N ASP A 3 71.65 -24.22 -14.31
CA ASP A 3 71.36 -22.96 -14.93
C ASP A 3 69.97 -22.44 -14.59
N TRP A 4 69.83 -21.20 -14.19
CA TRP A 4 68.57 -20.48 -14.10
C TRP A 4 68.57 -19.36 -15.10
N SER A 5 68.15 -19.64 -16.32
CA SER A 5 67.87 -18.60 -17.35
C SER A 5 66.55 -17.94 -17.05
N LEU A 6 66.63 -16.70 -16.59
CA LEU A 6 65.54 -15.71 -16.53
C LEU A 6 65.06 -15.38 -17.95
N ASN A 7 63.86 -15.76 -18.27
CA ASN A 7 63.17 -15.24 -19.46
C ASN A 7 62.20 -14.13 -19.04
N THR A 8 62.71 -12.91 -19.14
CA THR A 8 61.94 -11.67 -19.01
C THR A 8 61.47 -11.22 -20.36
N THR A 9 60.23 -11.49 -20.72
CA THR A 9 59.47 -10.66 -21.68
C THR A 9 57.97 -10.78 -21.34
N THR A 10 57.45 -9.86 -20.60
CA THR A 10 56.01 -9.58 -20.59
C THR A 10 55.82 -8.13 -20.98
N GLU A 11 55.69 -7.94 -22.29
CA GLU A 11 55.05 -6.74 -22.85
C GLU A 11 53.68 -6.55 -22.23
N GLY A 12 53.45 -5.40 -21.61
CA GLY A 12 52.16 -5.00 -21.08
C GLY A 12 51.16 -4.84 -22.23
N ASN A 13 50.28 -5.83 -22.36
CA ASN A 13 49.14 -5.76 -23.24
C ASN A 13 48.10 -4.81 -22.60
N PRO A 14 47.69 -3.72 -23.26
CA PRO A 14 46.60 -2.91 -22.75
C PRO A 14 45.35 -3.80 -22.71
N MET A 15 44.67 -3.89 -21.53
CA MET A 15 43.48 -4.68 -21.32
C MET A 15 42.48 -4.42 -22.44
N ASN A 16 42.42 -5.36 -23.35
CA ASN A 16 41.34 -5.50 -24.31
C ASN A 16 40.08 -5.91 -23.53
N THR A 17 39.27 -4.93 -23.15
CA THR A 17 37.94 -5.20 -22.58
C THR A 17 37.09 -5.79 -23.70
N ASP A 18 37.03 -7.11 -23.75
CA ASP A 18 36.23 -7.88 -24.69
C ASP A 18 34.77 -7.38 -24.61
N PRO A 19 34.21 -6.71 -25.64
CA PRO A 19 32.87 -6.15 -25.59
C PRO A 19 31.78 -7.21 -25.42
N ASP A 20 32.09 -8.48 -25.65
CA ASP A 20 31.16 -9.60 -25.56
C ASP A 20 30.91 -10.11 -24.11
N ARG A 21 31.69 -9.70 -23.11
CA ARG A 21 31.47 -10.04 -21.70
C ARG A 21 30.68 -9.02 -20.91
N SER A 22 30.16 -7.96 -21.55
CA SER A 22 29.36 -6.96 -20.85
C SER A 22 27.98 -7.52 -20.48
N SER A 23 27.54 -7.26 -19.22
CA SER A 23 26.22 -7.69 -18.75
C SER A 23 25.09 -7.12 -19.61
N ALA A 24 23.92 -7.78 -19.58
CA ALA A 24 22.73 -7.30 -20.29
C ALA A 24 22.35 -5.86 -19.90
N LEU A 25 22.46 -5.51 -18.61
CA LEU A 25 22.20 -4.14 -18.12
C LEU A 25 23.26 -3.14 -18.59
N ALA A 26 24.54 -3.52 -18.65
CA ALA A 26 25.59 -2.69 -19.20
C ALA A 26 25.37 -2.38 -20.69
N ARG A 27 24.90 -3.38 -21.46
CA ARG A 27 24.52 -3.21 -22.88
C ARG A 27 23.31 -2.28 -23.02
N LEU A 28 22.28 -2.48 -22.20
CA LEU A 28 21.10 -1.62 -22.15
C LEU A 28 21.49 -0.17 -21.81
N ALA A 29 22.35 0.03 -20.83
CA ALA A 29 22.83 1.34 -20.42
C ALA A 29 23.54 2.08 -21.56
N ARG A 30 24.46 1.39 -22.27
CA ARG A 30 25.13 1.96 -23.46
C ARG A 30 24.14 2.31 -24.55
N LEU A 31 23.16 1.45 -24.82
CA LEU A 31 22.10 1.72 -25.81
C LEU A 31 21.30 2.97 -25.44
N CYS A 32 20.84 3.07 -24.19
CA CYS A 32 20.08 4.19 -23.66
C CYS A 32 20.90 5.49 -23.70
N TYR A 33 22.17 5.44 -23.33
CA TYR A 33 23.07 6.59 -23.38
C TYR A 33 23.30 7.09 -24.81
N ARG A 34 23.65 6.18 -25.73
CA ARG A 34 23.97 6.53 -27.13
C ARG A 34 22.73 6.94 -27.90
N ARG A 35 21.57 6.32 -27.67
CA ARG A 35 20.29 6.66 -28.31
C ARG A 35 19.36 7.49 -27.40
N ARG A 36 19.94 8.29 -26.49
CA ARG A 36 19.22 9.06 -25.47
C ARG A 36 18.03 9.87 -26.01
N ARG A 37 18.16 10.50 -27.18
CA ARG A 37 17.06 11.25 -27.81
C ARG A 37 15.88 10.36 -28.17
N VAL A 38 16.16 9.19 -28.75
CA VAL A 38 15.13 8.22 -29.15
C VAL A 38 14.41 7.66 -27.91
N VAL A 39 15.16 7.30 -26.85
CA VAL A 39 14.58 6.76 -25.62
C VAL A 39 13.70 7.79 -24.91
N VAL A 40 14.13 9.05 -24.80
CA VAL A 40 13.32 10.12 -24.18
C VAL A 40 12.05 10.37 -24.99
N VAL A 41 12.15 10.47 -26.34
CA VAL A 41 10.99 10.64 -27.22
C VAL A 41 10.04 9.43 -27.09
N ALA A 42 10.57 8.20 -27.05
CA ALA A 42 9.77 7.00 -26.85
C ALA A 42 8.99 7.03 -25.54
N TRP A 43 9.60 7.48 -24.44
CA TRP A 43 8.93 7.64 -23.14
C TRP A 43 7.86 8.73 -23.16
N ILE A 44 8.09 9.86 -23.84
CA ILE A 44 7.08 10.91 -24.02
C ILE A 44 5.90 10.36 -24.83
N LEU A 45 6.18 9.66 -25.93
CA LEU A 45 5.13 9.03 -26.75
C LEU A 45 4.38 7.93 -25.99
N LEU A 46 5.08 7.14 -25.17
CA LEU A 46 4.47 6.15 -24.30
C LEU A 46 3.54 6.82 -23.29
N LEU A 47 4.02 7.85 -22.57
CA LEU A 47 3.21 8.57 -21.58
C LEU A 47 1.97 9.16 -22.22
N VAL A 48 2.10 9.89 -23.33
CA VAL A 48 0.96 10.50 -24.01
C VAL A 48 0.04 9.42 -24.59
N GLY A 49 0.59 8.43 -25.30
CA GLY A 49 -0.19 7.38 -25.96
C GLY A 49 -1.00 6.53 -24.98
N VAL A 50 -0.37 6.09 -23.86
CA VAL A 50 -1.07 5.29 -22.84
C VAL A 50 -2.18 6.11 -22.17
N ASN A 51 -1.94 7.42 -21.90
CA ASN A 51 -2.97 8.29 -21.32
C ASN A 51 -4.13 8.54 -22.29
N VAL A 52 -3.86 8.75 -23.58
CA VAL A 52 -4.92 8.86 -24.60
C VAL A 52 -5.75 7.57 -24.67
N VAL A 53 -5.09 6.41 -24.70
CA VAL A 53 -5.80 5.11 -24.70
C VAL A 53 -6.59 4.91 -23.41
N ALA A 54 -6.06 5.30 -22.25
CA ALA A 54 -6.77 5.22 -20.98
C ALA A 54 -8.05 6.07 -20.97
N GLN A 55 -8.01 7.26 -21.56
CA GLN A 55 -9.20 8.14 -21.66
C GLN A 55 -10.24 7.67 -22.68
N THR A 56 -9.82 7.01 -23.77
CA THR A 56 -10.73 6.63 -24.87
C THR A 56 -11.20 5.18 -24.77
N ALA A 57 -10.42 4.30 -24.17
CA ALA A 57 -10.65 2.86 -24.11
C ALA A 57 -10.35 2.25 -22.74
N GLY A 58 -10.24 3.06 -21.69
CA GLY A 58 -10.12 2.59 -20.31
C GLY A 58 -11.36 1.86 -19.82
N GLY A 59 -11.20 1.08 -18.73
CA GLY A 59 -12.30 0.42 -18.04
C GLY A 59 -12.71 1.22 -16.79
N ASP A 60 -13.90 0.91 -16.30
CA ASP A 60 -14.41 1.48 -15.06
C ASP A 60 -13.78 0.79 -13.84
N LEU A 61 -13.50 1.57 -12.82
CA LEU A 61 -12.95 1.07 -11.57
C LEU A 61 -14.09 0.68 -10.62
N LEU A 62 -13.96 -0.49 -9.97
CA LEU A 62 -14.98 -1.00 -9.06
C LEU A 62 -15.07 -0.18 -7.79
N LYS A 63 -16.26 0.29 -7.44
CA LYS A 63 -16.59 0.96 -6.17
C LYS A 63 -17.19 -0.01 -5.14
N SER A 64 -17.76 -1.13 -5.60
CA SER A 64 -18.31 -2.19 -4.76
C SER A 64 -17.61 -3.52 -4.99
N PHE A 65 -17.61 -4.38 -4.00
CA PHE A 65 -16.92 -5.67 -4.04
C PHE A 65 -17.93 -6.81 -3.95
N SER A 66 -17.78 -7.79 -4.84
CA SER A 66 -18.47 -9.07 -4.71
C SER A 66 -17.57 -10.09 -4.01
N LEU A 67 -18.17 -10.96 -3.22
CA LEU A 67 -17.52 -12.09 -2.55
C LEU A 67 -18.10 -13.40 -3.09
N PRO A 68 -17.70 -13.85 -4.28
CA PRO A 68 -18.26 -15.04 -4.89
C PRO A 68 -18.17 -16.26 -3.97
N GLY A 69 -19.30 -16.95 -3.79
CA GLY A 69 -19.38 -18.13 -2.94
C GLY A 69 -19.59 -17.85 -1.44
N SER A 70 -19.62 -16.61 -0.98
CA SER A 70 -19.98 -16.25 0.38
C SER A 70 -21.50 -16.36 0.59
N GLU A 71 -21.91 -16.46 1.84
CA GLU A 71 -23.33 -16.53 2.17
C GLU A 71 -24.03 -15.18 1.94
N SER A 72 -23.36 -14.08 2.24
CA SER A 72 -23.86 -12.75 1.92
C SER A 72 -24.08 -12.55 0.41
N GLN A 73 -23.21 -13.10 -0.45
CA GLN A 73 -23.38 -13.04 -1.90
C GLN A 73 -24.64 -13.77 -2.35
N LYS A 74 -24.92 -14.97 -1.79
CA LYS A 74 -26.16 -15.72 -2.12
C LYS A 74 -27.42 -14.92 -1.80
N THR A 75 -27.39 -14.12 -0.72
CA THR A 75 -28.51 -13.21 -0.40
C THR A 75 -28.73 -12.21 -1.53
N TYR A 76 -27.65 -11.59 -2.06
CA TYR A 76 -27.75 -10.65 -3.18
C TYR A 76 -28.15 -11.34 -4.49
N ASP A 77 -27.75 -12.60 -4.69
CA ASP A 77 -28.17 -13.38 -5.87
C ASP A 77 -29.70 -13.62 -5.83
N VAL A 78 -30.26 -13.96 -4.65
CA VAL A 78 -31.73 -14.08 -4.47
C VAL A 78 -32.41 -12.73 -4.68
N LEU A 79 -31.85 -11.63 -4.15
CA LEU A 79 -32.43 -10.30 -4.33
C LEU A 79 -32.44 -9.86 -5.81
N GLY A 80 -31.34 -10.06 -6.51
CA GLY A 80 -31.24 -9.74 -7.94
C GLY A 80 -32.20 -10.56 -8.79
N LYS A 81 -32.32 -11.86 -8.51
CA LYS A 81 -33.18 -12.78 -9.27
C LYS A 81 -34.67 -12.56 -9.02
N GLU A 82 -35.07 -12.40 -7.75
CA GLU A 82 -36.48 -12.45 -7.35
C GLU A 82 -37.11 -11.06 -7.14
N PHE A 83 -36.30 -10.04 -6.75
CA PHE A 83 -36.83 -8.71 -6.45
C PHE A 83 -36.53 -7.67 -7.53
N ALA A 84 -35.83 -8.05 -8.62
CA ALA A 84 -35.48 -7.20 -9.76
C ALA A 84 -34.91 -5.81 -9.36
N ARG A 85 -34.21 -5.74 -8.25
CA ARG A 85 -33.52 -4.49 -7.84
C ARG A 85 -32.33 -4.25 -8.76
N THR A 86 -32.46 -3.23 -9.60
CA THR A 86 -31.40 -2.86 -10.58
C THR A 86 -30.51 -1.71 -10.11
N GLY A 87 -30.94 -0.91 -9.13
CA GLY A 87 -30.22 0.26 -8.66
C GLY A 87 -30.00 0.24 -7.13
N ASP A 88 -29.13 1.14 -6.70
CA ASP A 88 -28.83 1.35 -5.30
C ASP A 88 -29.77 2.38 -4.66
N THR A 89 -29.73 2.45 -3.30
CA THR A 89 -30.47 3.44 -2.53
C THR A 89 -29.56 4.40 -1.81
N GLY A 90 -30.09 5.59 -1.52
CA GLY A 90 -29.46 6.55 -0.62
C GLY A 90 -30.51 7.19 0.27
N ASP A 91 -30.06 7.80 1.37
CA ASP A 91 -30.94 8.39 2.37
C ASP A 91 -30.80 9.91 2.42
N ILE A 92 -31.94 10.62 2.48
CA ILE A 92 -32.01 12.04 2.87
C ILE A 92 -32.45 12.04 4.33
N VAL A 93 -31.55 12.37 5.25
CA VAL A 93 -31.81 12.37 6.69
C VAL A 93 -31.95 13.81 7.17
N PHE A 94 -32.96 14.08 7.98
CA PHE A 94 -33.18 15.41 8.48
C PHE A 94 -33.60 15.44 9.94
N LYS A 95 -33.19 16.51 10.63
CA LYS A 95 -33.50 16.79 12.04
C LYS A 95 -34.12 18.15 12.19
N ALA A 96 -35.31 18.21 12.80
CA ALA A 96 -35.94 19.45 13.17
C ALA A 96 -35.17 20.17 14.29
N LYS A 97 -34.95 21.47 14.17
CA LYS A 97 -34.18 22.28 15.12
C LYS A 97 -35.09 22.95 16.15
N GLY A 98 -34.55 23.19 17.33
CA GLY A 98 -35.27 23.81 18.46
C GLY A 98 -36.35 22.87 19.01
N ASP A 99 -37.53 23.44 19.36
CA ASP A 99 -38.64 22.67 19.92
C ASP A 99 -39.59 22.10 18.85
N LYS A 100 -39.23 22.18 17.58
CA LYS A 100 -40.03 21.71 16.45
C LYS A 100 -39.89 20.19 16.27
N SER A 101 -40.98 19.62 15.71
CA SER A 101 -41.00 18.23 15.24
C SER A 101 -40.89 18.17 13.72
N VAL A 102 -40.65 16.99 13.18
CA VAL A 102 -40.63 16.75 11.72
C VAL A 102 -42.02 16.96 11.09
N ASP A 103 -43.09 16.81 11.90
CA ASP A 103 -44.47 17.00 11.47
C ASP A 103 -44.93 18.48 11.51
N ASP A 104 -44.11 19.39 12.05
CA ASP A 104 -44.43 20.83 12.00
C ASP A 104 -44.63 21.28 10.56
N PRO A 105 -45.72 22.00 10.23
CA PRO A 105 -46.03 22.38 8.84
C PRO A 105 -44.89 23.08 8.10
N ALA A 106 -44.12 23.92 8.81
CA ALA A 106 -42.99 24.64 8.22
C ALA A 106 -41.79 23.71 7.91
N VAL A 107 -41.52 22.71 8.78
CA VAL A 107 -40.48 21.69 8.56
C VAL A 107 -40.89 20.78 7.43
N ARG A 108 -42.16 20.31 7.46
CA ARG A 108 -42.71 19.45 6.42
C ARG A 108 -42.66 20.10 5.05
N ALA A 109 -43.12 21.35 4.92
CA ALA A 109 -43.09 22.04 3.65
C ALA A 109 -41.66 22.24 3.11
N ALA A 110 -40.68 22.51 3.99
CA ALA A 110 -39.28 22.62 3.62
C ALA A 110 -38.75 21.31 3.09
N MET A 111 -39.10 20.18 3.73
CA MET A 111 -38.61 18.84 3.33
C MET A 111 -39.29 18.31 2.08
N GLU A 112 -40.61 18.56 1.91
CA GLU A 112 -41.32 18.19 0.66
C GLU A 112 -40.74 18.95 -0.54
N ALA A 113 -40.27 20.22 -0.37
CA ALA A 113 -39.55 20.93 -1.42
C ALA A 113 -38.20 20.25 -1.78
N VAL A 114 -37.44 19.79 -0.75
CA VAL A 114 -36.20 19.04 -0.97
C VAL A 114 -36.44 17.73 -1.70
N PHE A 115 -37.48 16.98 -1.30
CA PHE A 115 -37.81 15.71 -1.97
C PHE A 115 -38.23 15.93 -3.43
N ALA A 116 -38.97 17.01 -3.71
CA ALA A 116 -39.32 17.39 -5.06
C ALA A 116 -38.11 17.80 -5.91
N GLU A 117 -37.09 18.41 -5.32
CA GLU A 117 -35.84 18.76 -5.98
C GLU A 117 -35.03 17.51 -6.30
N PHE A 118 -34.85 16.60 -5.33
CA PHE A 118 -34.20 15.31 -5.57
C PHE A 118 -34.89 14.45 -6.64
N SER A 119 -36.23 14.46 -6.68
CA SER A 119 -36.98 13.70 -7.67
C SER A 119 -36.81 14.19 -9.12
N ARG A 120 -36.23 15.37 -9.33
CA ARG A 120 -35.92 15.93 -10.65
C ARG A 120 -34.52 15.57 -11.14
N GLU A 121 -33.69 15.08 -10.25
CA GLU A 121 -32.32 14.74 -10.59
C GLU A 121 -32.29 13.50 -11.51
N PRO A 122 -31.34 13.45 -12.46
CA PRO A 122 -31.15 12.27 -13.29
C PRO A 122 -30.96 10.99 -12.46
N HIS A 123 -31.44 9.87 -12.99
CA HIS A 123 -31.31 8.56 -12.35
C HIS A 123 -32.08 8.35 -11.03
N VAL A 124 -32.84 9.32 -10.55
CA VAL A 124 -33.74 9.14 -9.41
C VAL A 124 -35.06 8.57 -9.88
N VAL A 125 -35.37 7.34 -9.44
CA VAL A 125 -36.64 6.65 -9.76
C VAL A 125 -37.76 7.14 -8.86
N SER A 126 -37.47 7.21 -7.54
CA SER A 126 -38.47 7.65 -6.54
C SER A 126 -37.81 8.13 -5.28
N VAL A 127 -38.51 9.01 -4.55
CA VAL A 127 -38.18 9.43 -3.20
C VAL A 127 -39.30 8.98 -2.26
N SER A 128 -39.02 8.02 -1.38
CA SER A 128 -39.95 7.49 -0.40
C SER A 128 -40.03 8.42 0.81
N SER A 129 -40.97 9.36 0.78
CA SER A 129 -41.15 10.36 1.85
C SER A 129 -41.68 9.72 3.14
N PRO A 130 -41.23 10.16 4.34
CA PRO A 130 -41.80 9.77 5.65
C PRO A 130 -43.25 10.20 5.79
N TYR A 131 -43.69 11.20 5.05
CA TYR A 131 -45.06 11.72 5.09
C TYR A 131 -46.05 10.93 4.21
N SER A 132 -45.58 9.96 3.47
CA SER A 132 -46.45 9.08 2.67
C SER A 132 -47.19 8.06 3.56
N PRO A 133 -48.45 7.68 3.22
CA PRO A 133 -49.18 6.69 3.96
C PRO A 133 -48.39 5.37 4.10
N GLY A 134 -48.30 4.83 5.32
CA GLY A 134 -47.57 3.58 5.62
C GLY A 134 -46.05 3.76 5.90
N ASN A 135 -45.50 4.96 5.78
CA ASN A 135 -44.09 5.25 6.00
C ASN A 135 -43.75 5.81 7.39
N SER A 136 -44.64 5.66 8.39
CA SER A 136 -44.40 6.11 9.77
C SER A 136 -43.08 5.58 10.35
N ARG A 137 -42.60 4.43 9.89
CA ARG A 137 -41.30 3.85 10.26
C ARG A 137 -40.08 4.70 9.89
N PHE A 138 -40.22 5.66 9.00
CA PHE A 138 -39.17 6.58 8.57
C PHE A 138 -39.02 7.80 9.49
N THR A 139 -39.86 7.89 10.51
CA THR A 139 -39.80 8.90 11.57
C THR A 139 -39.38 8.25 12.86
N ALA A 140 -38.36 8.81 13.53
CA ALA A 140 -37.89 8.36 14.83
C ALA A 140 -38.98 8.58 15.91
N GLU A 141 -38.98 7.74 16.96
CA GLU A 141 -39.95 7.86 18.09
C GLU A 141 -39.91 9.23 18.76
N SER A 142 -38.74 9.93 18.72
CA SER A 142 -38.59 11.29 19.24
C SER A 142 -39.42 12.32 18.47
N GLY A 143 -39.86 12.04 17.26
CA GLY A 143 -40.51 12.96 16.34
C GLY A 143 -39.60 14.09 15.82
N LYS A 144 -38.28 14.03 16.11
CA LYS A 144 -37.32 15.08 15.72
C LYS A 144 -36.46 14.71 14.52
N ILE A 145 -36.30 13.43 14.22
CA ILE A 145 -35.47 12.92 13.14
C ILE A 145 -36.32 12.06 12.23
N ALA A 146 -36.19 12.28 10.92
CA ALA A 146 -36.79 11.40 9.94
C ALA A 146 -35.85 11.26 8.73
N TYR A 147 -36.09 10.27 7.89
CA TYR A 147 -35.38 10.07 6.64
C TYR A 147 -36.33 9.76 5.49
N ALA A 148 -35.86 10.02 4.28
CA ALA A 148 -36.49 9.60 3.05
C ALA A 148 -35.51 8.73 2.28
N GLU A 149 -35.97 7.59 1.75
CA GLU A 149 -35.16 6.72 0.91
C GLU A 149 -35.27 7.16 -0.54
N VAL A 150 -34.12 7.36 -1.19
CA VAL A 150 -34.02 7.70 -2.63
C VAL A 150 -33.61 6.43 -3.37
N LEU A 151 -34.43 5.97 -4.29
CA LEU A 151 -34.15 4.86 -5.16
C LEU A 151 -33.60 5.36 -6.49
N PHE A 152 -32.49 4.77 -6.93
CA PHE A 152 -31.84 5.07 -8.23
C PHE A 152 -32.06 3.93 -9.22
N ASP A 153 -31.98 4.23 -10.52
CA ASP A 153 -31.97 3.23 -11.60
C ASP A 153 -30.55 2.76 -11.95
N VAL A 154 -29.56 3.33 -11.33
CA VAL A 154 -28.13 3.02 -11.50
C VAL A 154 -27.51 2.55 -10.20
N GLN A 155 -26.40 1.82 -10.29
CA GLN A 155 -25.61 1.47 -9.12
C GLN A 155 -24.67 2.62 -8.73
N ALA A 156 -24.21 2.65 -7.49
CA ALA A 156 -23.27 3.67 -6.98
C ALA A 156 -21.99 3.75 -7.83
N ASN A 157 -21.60 2.63 -8.49
CA ASN A 157 -20.48 2.58 -9.41
C ASN A 157 -20.66 3.46 -10.63
N ASP A 158 -21.90 3.61 -11.11
CA ASP A 158 -22.24 4.27 -12.37
C ASP A 158 -22.66 5.74 -12.17
N VAL A 159 -22.70 6.20 -10.89
CA VAL A 159 -23.04 7.59 -10.59
C VAL A 159 -21.86 8.50 -10.95
N SER A 160 -22.13 9.52 -11.76
CA SER A 160 -21.14 10.54 -12.08
C SER A 160 -20.78 11.39 -10.85
N VAL A 161 -19.55 11.88 -10.81
CA VAL A 161 -19.07 12.78 -9.73
C VAL A 161 -19.92 14.05 -9.66
N ASP A 162 -20.38 14.53 -10.84
CA ASP A 162 -21.21 15.74 -10.94
C ASP A 162 -22.58 15.53 -10.30
N LEU A 163 -23.24 14.41 -10.56
CA LEU A 163 -24.54 14.07 -9.97
C LEU A 163 -24.45 13.96 -8.45
N GLY A 164 -23.46 13.24 -7.93
CA GLY A 164 -23.24 13.15 -6.48
C GLY A 164 -22.98 14.50 -5.84
N SER A 165 -22.23 15.38 -6.51
CA SER A 165 -21.94 16.75 -6.01
C SER A 165 -23.19 17.63 -6.06
N ALA A 166 -24.02 17.56 -7.09
CA ALA A 166 -25.28 18.30 -7.19
C ALA A 166 -26.24 17.93 -6.06
N MET A 167 -26.42 16.63 -5.80
CA MET A 167 -27.30 16.15 -4.73
C MET A 167 -26.79 16.58 -3.34
N ARG A 168 -25.48 16.52 -3.09
CA ARG A 168 -24.90 17.04 -1.84
C ARG A 168 -25.09 18.56 -1.70
N ALA A 169 -25.07 19.30 -2.81
CA ALA A 169 -25.34 20.74 -2.81
C ALA A 169 -26.82 21.04 -2.47
N ILE A 170 -27.78 20.27 -2.99
CA ILE A 170 -29.20 20.38 -2.64
C ILE A 170 -29.37 20.22 -1.13
N ALA A 171 -28.85 19.14 -0.54
CA ALA A 171 -28.92 18.90 0.90
C ALA A 171 -28.25 20.02 1.72
N LYS A 172 -27.08 20.50 1.27
CA LYS A 172 -26.36 21.60 1.92
C LYS A 172 -27.17 22.90 1.91
N ASN A 173 -27.81 23.24 0.78
CA ASN A 173 -28.58 24.44 0.61
C ASN A 173 -29.91 24.40 1.39
N ALA A 174 -30.46 23.23 1.63
CA ALA A 174 -31.67 22.99 2.40
C ALA A 174 -31.47 23.22 3.93
N ASN A 175 -30.22 23.25 4.40
CA ASN A 175 -29.92 23.53 5.79
C ASN A 175 -30.38 24.95 6.17
N SER A 176 -31.16 25.06 7.22
CA SER A 176 -31.77 26.32 7.66
C SER A 176 -31.80 26.41 9.18
N ALA A 177 -32.41 27.49 9.70
CA ALA A 177 -32.69 27.60 11.12
C ALA A 177 -33.76 26.59 11.61
N LEU A 178 -34.56 26.04 10.68
CA LEU A 178 -35.68 25.13 10.98
C LEU A 178 -35.24 23.66 10.97
N VAL A 179 -34.34 23.28 10.03
CA VAL A 179 -34.01 21.91 9.77
C VAL A 179 -32.52 21.76 9.44
N GLN A 180 -31.93 20.67 9.91
CA GLN A 180 -30.65 20.15 9.44
C GLN A 180 -30.95 19.04 8.42
N VAL A 181 -30.31 19.07 7.25
CA VAL A 181 -30.46 18.09 6.19
C VAL A 181 -29.09 17.55 5.82
N ASP A 182 -28.95 16.24 5.83
CA ASP A 182 -27.75 15.53 5.42
C ASP A 182 -28.13 14.33 4.55
N VAL A 183 -27.21 13.86 3.69
CA VAL A 183 -27.43 12.69 2.84
C VAL A 183 -26.45 11.60 3.16
N GLY A 184 -26.94 10.35 3.14
CA GLY A 184 -26.19 9.14 3.48
C GLY A 184 -26.32 8.06 2.42
N GLY A 185 -25.43 7.05 2.54
CA GLY A 185 -25.34 5.95 1.58
C GLY A 185 -24.18 6.12 0.58
N THR A 186 -23.84 5.04 -0.11
CA THR A 186 -22.72 4.97 -1.06
C THR A 186 -22.85 5.92 -2.24
N MET A 187 -24.10 6.26 -2.61
CA MET A 187 -24.42 7.18 -3.70
C MET A 187 -23.89 8.59 -3.48
N PHE A 188 -23.78 9.02 -2.23
CA PHE A 188 -23.41 10.39 -1.84
C PHE A 188 -21.98 10.52 -1.30
N THR A 189 -21.17 9.46 -1.41
CA THR A 189 -19.78 9.50 -0.96
C THR A 189 -18.99 10.59 -1.73
N ASP A 190 -18.29 11.44 -0.99
CA ASP A 190 -17.45 12.48 -1.61
C ASP A 190 -16.19 11.83 -2.19
N GLN A 191 -16.00 12.01 -3.50
CA GLN A 191 -14.84 11.49 -4.24
C GLN A 191 -13.75 12.56 -4.44
N THR A 192 -13.96 13.78 -3.94
CA THR A 192 -12.93 14.82 -4.01
C THR A 192 -11.76 14.43 -3.11
N GLN A 193 -10.60 14.23 -3.73
CA GLN A 193 -9.41 13.83 -3.01
C GLN A 193 -8.54 15.07 -2.72
N PRO A 194 -8.05 15.24 -1.49
CA PRO A 194 -7.00 16.20 -1.23
C PRO A 194 -5.75 15.82 -2.01
N ALA A 195 -4.97 16.80 -2.42
CA ALA A 195 -3.73 16.61 -3.16
C ALA A 195 -2.61 16.04 -2.25
N SER A 196 -2.90 14.93 -1.55
CA SER A 196 -1.95 14.27 -0.65
C SER A 196 -0.67 13.84 -1.35
N GLU A 197 -0.79 13.39 -2.62
CA GLU A 197 0.34 13.02 -3.46
C GLU A 197 1.26 14.21 -3.74
N ALA A 198 0.70 15.40 -3.96
CA ALA A 198 1.48 16.62 -4.19
C ALA A 198 2.28 17.02 -2.94
N ILE A 199 1.72 16.87 -1.75
CA ILE A 199 2.42 17.14 -0.48
C ILE A 199 3.57 16.15 -0.29
N GLY A 200 3.32 14.86 -0.54
CA GLY A 200 4.36 13.83 -0.48
C GLY A 200 5.49 14.09 -1.46
N LEU A 201 5.16 14.49 -2.69
CA LEU A 201 6.14 14.84 -3.70
C LEU A 201 6.96 16.08 -3.31
N LEU A 202 6.34 17.12 -2.77
CA LEU A 202 7.04 18.31 -2.27
C LEU A 202 7.99 17.98 -1.11
N ALA A 203 7.59 17.12 -0.17
CA ALA A 203 8.47 16.64 0.89
C ALA A 203 9.66 15.85 0.32
N ALA A 204 9.43 14.99 -0.67
CA ALA A 204 10.50 14.25 -1.36
C ALA A 204 11.47 15.20 -2.07
N VAL A 205 10.98 16.25 -2.74
CA VAL A 205 11.80 17.33 -3.36
C VAL A 205 12.74 17.92 -2.31
N PHE A 206 12.22 18.31 -1.15
CA PHE A 206 13.01 18.93 -0.10
C PHE A 206 14.09 18.00 0.46
N ILE A 207 13.73 16.73 0.73
CA ILE A 207 14.69 15.74 1.23
C ILE A 207 15.77 15.43 0.21
N LEU A 208 15.40 15.25 -1.07
CA LEU A 208 16.35 15.02 -2.16
C LEU A 208 17.31 16.21 -2.35
N LEU A 209 16.81 17.44 -2.19
CA LEU A 209 17.65 18.63 -2.26
C LEU A 209 18.71 18.64 -1.16
N ILE A 210 18.35 18.25 0.06
CA ILE A 210 19.29 18.12 1.18
C ILE A 210 20.26 16.95 0.94
N ALA A 211 19.76 15.81 0.48
CA ALA A 211 20.57 14.61 0.26
C ALA A 211 21.61 14.77 -0.84
N PHE A 212 21.21 15.34 -1.97
CA PHE A 212 22.09 15.57 -3.13
C PHE A 212 22.85 16.90 -3.09
N GLY A 213 22.28 17.92 -2.47
CA GLY A 213 22.84 19.26 -2.49
C GLY A 213 22.92 19.91 -3.86
N SER A 214 22.19 19.40 -4.86
CA SER A 214 22.12 19.89 -6.25
C SER A 214 20.70 19.79 -6.79
N MET A 215 20.21 20.88 -7.39
CA MET A 215 18.85 20.92 -7.97
C MET A 215 18.71 19.97 -9.16
N LEU A 216 19.75 19.86 -10.01
CA LEU A 216 19.73 18.93 -11.15
C LEU A 216 19.70 17.48 -10.69
N ALA A 217 20.54 17.09 -9.72
CA ALA A 217 20.57 15.74 -9.19
C ALA A 217 19.27 15.36 -8.49
N MET A 218 18.60 16.32 -7.80
CA MET A 218 17.29 16.15 -7.20
C MET A 218 16.18 15.95 -8.24
N GLY A 219 16.20 16.69 -9.34
CA GLY A 219 15.16 16.65 -10.37
C GLY A 219 15.10 15.32 -11.13
N LEU A 220 16.21 14.59 -11.23
CA LEU A 220 16.29 13.35 -12.00
C LEU A 220 15.40 12.22 -11.42
N PRO A 221 15.49 11.85 -10.12
CA PRO A 221 14.61 10.87 -9.52
C PRO A 221 13.12 11.23 -9.62
N ILE A 222 12.79 12.50 -9.39
CA ILE A 222 11.41 12.99 -9.45
C ILE A 222 10.84 12.85 -10.85
N MET A 223 11.55 13.34 -11.84
CA MET A 223 11.14 13.23 -13.24
C MET A 223 10.96 11.76 -13.65
N THR A 224 11.91 10.90 -13.32
CA THR A 224 11.83 9.47 -13.65
C THR A 224 10.61 8.81 -13.00
N ALA A 225 10.35 9.10 -11.72
CA ALA A 225 9.18 8.61 -11.00
C ALA A 225 7.88 9.10 -11.65
N LEU A 226 7.77 10.39 -11.99
CA LEU A 226 6.56 10.96 -12.61
C LEU A 226 6.25 10.32 -13.97
N PHE A 227 7.25 10.08 -14.81
CA PHE A 227 7.04 9.37 -16.09
C PHE A 227 6.58 7.92 -15.86
N GLY A 228 7.23 7.21 -14.93
CA GLY A 228 6.86 5.84 -14.58
C GLY A 228 5.44 5.74 -14.02
N ILE A 229 5.10 6.60 -13.06
CA ILE A 229 3.78 6.61 -12.39
C ILE A 229 2.70 7.08 -13.35
N GLY A 230 2.90 8.19 -14.07
CA GLY A 230 1.91 8.71 -15.03
C GLY A 230 1.55 7.67 -16.10
N SER A 231 2.56 6.93 -16.59
CA SER A 231 2.30 5.81 -17.51
C SER A 231 1.68 4.61 -16.80
N GLY A 232 2.07 4.36 -15.53
CA GLY A 232 1.56 3.27 -14.71
C GLY A 232 0.09 3.41 -14.38
N LEU A 233 -0.34 4.58 -13.93
CA LEU A 233 -1.74 4.87 -13.62
C LEU A 233 -2.65 4.77 -14.85
N ALA A 234 -2.19 5.29 -15.99
CA ALA A 234 -2.90 5.13 -17.25
C ALA A 234 -3.03 3.64 -17.65
N LEU A 235 -1.97 2.84 -17.44
CA LEU A 235 -2.02 1.41 -17.68
C LEU A 235 -2.99 0.70 -16.71
N VAL A 236 -3.07 1.10 -15.44
CA VAL A 236 -4.06 0.59 -14.47
C VAL A 236 -5.49 0.81 -14.97
N THR A 237 -5.79 2.01 -15.49
CA THR A 237 -7.11 2.32 -16.06
C THR A 237 -7.42 1.47 -17.30
N ILE A 238 -6.43 1.19 -18.16
CA ILE A 238 -6.62 0.29 -19.31
C ILE A 238 -6.87 -1.14 -18.84
N LEU A 239 -6.11 -1.62 -17.84
CA LEU A 239 -6.25 -2.97 -17.29
C LEU A 239 -7.59 -3.16 -16.56
N ALA A 240 -8.22 -2.10 -16.06
CA ALA A 240 -9.55 -2.14 -15.45
C ALA A 240 -10.64 -2.66 -16.40
N ARG A 241 -10.40 -2.61 -17.72
CA ARG A 241 -11.29 -3.23 -18.72
C ARG A 241 -11.24 -4.76 -18.73
N LEU A 242 -10.13 -5.34 -18.25
CA LEU A 242 -9.87 -6.78 -18.32
C LEU A 242 -9.97 -7.46 -16.95
N VAL A 243 -9.80 -6.70 -15.89
CA VAL A 243 -9.70 -7.21 -14.51
C VAL A 243 -10.43 -6.25 -13.57
N ASP A 244 -11.08 -6.81 -12.58
CA ASP A 244 -11.80 -6.08 -11.53
C ASP A 244 -10.83 -5.28 -10.65
N ILE A 245 -10.55 -4.02 -11.01
CA ILE A 245 -9.65 -3.13 -10.28
C ILE A 245 -10.46 -2.20 -9.37
N PRO A 246 -10.20 -2.18 -8.04
CA PRO A 246 -10.90 -1.30 -7.11
C PRO A 246 -10.63 0.18 -7.39
N SER A 247 -11.60 1.05 -7.09
CA SER A 247 -11.51 2.50 -7.32
C SER A 247 -10.37 3.21 -6.58
N PHE A 248 -9.90 2.66 -5.46
CA PHE A 248 -8.76 3.17 -4.69
C PHE A 248 -7.41 2.60 -5.15
N ALA A 249 -7.39 1.64 -6.08
CA ALA A 249 -6.14 1.03 -6.57
C ALA A 249 -5.17 2.03 -7.23
N PRO A 250 -5.61 3.02 -8.02
CA PRO A 250 -4.72 4.05 -8.55
C PRO A 250 -3.98 4.82 -7.45
N GLN A 251 -4.63 5.14 -6.33
CA GLN A 251 -4.01 5.86 -5.21
C GLN A 251 -2.95 4.99 -4.51
N VAL A 252 -3.26 3.70 -4.29
CA VAL A 252 -2.29 2.74 -3.76
C VAL A 252 -1.12 2.56 -4.71
N ALA A 253 -1.38 2.46 -6.01
CA ALA A 253 -0.35 2.36 -7.05
C ALA A 253 0.53 3.63 -7.12
N ALA A 254 -0.08 4.82 -7.00
CA ALA A 254 0.64 6.10 -6.93
C ALA A 254 1.52 6.17 -5.68
N MET A 255 0.97 5.82 -4.51
CA MET A 255 1.67 5.81 -3.23
C MET A 255 2.94 4.93 -3.30
N ILE A 256 2.81 3.69 -3.77
CA ILE A 256 3.94 2.76 -3.92
C ILE A 256 4.89 3.26 -5.00
N GLY A 257 4.36 3.66 -6.15
CA GLY A 257 5.13 4.09 -7.31
C GLY A 257 5.97 5.34 -7.04
N ILE A 258 5.46 6.34 -6.31
CA ILE A 258 6.22 7.54 -5.91
C ILE A 258 7.37 7.13 -4.99
N GLY A 259 7.08 6.37 -3.93
CA GLY A 259 8.10 5.94 -2.97
C GLY A 259 9.22 5.14 -3.64
N VAL A 260 8.84 4.06 -4.33
CA VAL A 260 9.77 3.13 -4.99
C VAL A 260 10.51 3.80 -6.16
N GLY A 261 9.81 4.62 -6.95
CA GLY A 261 10.39 5.26 -8.14
C GLY A 261 11.48 6.28 -7.82
N ILE A 262 11.23 7.11 -6.83
CA ILE A 262 12.22 8.08 -6.36
C ILE A 262 13.44 7.34 -5.79
N ASP A 263 13.20 6.28 -5.04
CA ASP A 263 14.25 5.51 -4.39
C ASP A 263 15.16 4.79 -5.41
N TYR A 264 14.59 4.08 -6.39
CA TYR A 264 15.38 3.40 -7.42
C TYR A 264 16.23 4.38 -8.23
N ALA A 265 15.65 5.51 -8.60
CA ALA A 265 16.38 6.55 -9.30
C ALA A 265 17.45 7.23 -8.42
N LEU A 266 17.21 7.35 -7.09
CA LEU A 266 18.18 7.83 -6.11
C LEU A 266 19.42 6.94 -6.07
N PHE A 267 19.25 5.60 -6.00
CA PHE A 267 20.37 4.66 -5.98
C PHE A 267 21.24 4.76 -7.23
N ILE A 268 20.63 4.75 -8.41
CA ILE A 268 21.36 4.84 -9.69
C ILE A 268 22.06 6.21 -9.82
N THR A 269 21.37 7.31 -9.49
CA THR A 269 21.93 8.67 -9.58
C THR A 269 23.09 8.86 -8.61
N THR A 270 23.00 8.33 -7.40
CA THR A 270 24.08 8.40 -6.41
C THR A 270 25.33 7.67 -6.92
N ARG A 271 25.17 6.46 -7.43
CA ARG A 271 26.30 5.68 -7.95
C ARG A 271 26.92 6.31 -9.19
N TYR A 272 26.11 6.90 -10.06
CA TYR A 272 26.58 7.67 -11.19
C TYR A 272 27.47 8.86 -10.77
N ARG A 273 27.03 9.63 -9.75
CA ARG A 273 27.80 10.74 -9.20
C ARG A 273 29.11 10.28 -8.55
N GLU A 274 29.08 9.18 -7.81
CA GLU A 274 30.30 8.58 -7.23
C GLU A 274 31.30 8.21 -8.32
N ALA A 275 30.87 7.57 -9.40
CA ALA A 275 31.71 7.21 -10.52
C ALA A 275 32.31 8.44 -11.22
N LEU A 276 31.51 9.50 -11.47
CA LEU A 276 32.03 10.76 -12.04
C LEU A 276 33.07 11.40 -11.14
N HIS A 277 32.87 11.45 -9.83
CA HIS A 277 33.82 12.01 -8.88
C HIS A 277 35.09 11.15 -8.74
N SER A 278 35.02 9.88 -9.10
CA SER A 278 36.17 8.98 -9.19
C SER A 278 36.91 9.09 -10.55
N GLY A 279 36.48 10.00 -11.43
CA GLY A 279 37.17 10.29 -12.71
C GLY A 279 36.67 9.48 -13.92
N TYR A 280 35.54 8.75 -13.80
CA TYR A 280 34.97 8.07 -14.96
C TYR A 280 34.38 9.07 -15.96
N GLU A 281 34.54 8.79 -17.25
CA GLU A 281 33.78 9.48 -18.28
C GLU A 281 32.26 9.21 -18.16
N PRO A 282 31.39 10.16 -18.57
CA PRO A 282 29.92 10.04 -18.36
C PRO A 282 29.31 8.75 -18.90
N GLU A 283 29.72 8.24 -20.07
CA GLU A 283 29.24 6.97 -20.61
C GLU A 283 29.64 5.80 -19.71
N ALA A 284 30.91 5.77 -19.30
CA ALA A 284 31.43 4.73 -18.41
C ALA A 284 30.77 4.80 -17.02
N ALA A 285 30.52 6.00 -16.49
CA ALA A 285 29.85 6.22 -15.23
C ALA A 285 28.38 5.71 -15.25
N VAL A 286 27.64 5.95 -16.34
CA VAL A 286 26.27 5.39 -16.51
C VAL A 286 26.32 3.87 -16.58
N VAL A 287 27.24 3.30 -17.35
CA VAL A 287 27.38 1.84 -17.47
C VAL A 287 27.72 1.22 -16.12
N HIS A 288 28.66 1.82 -15.37
CA HIS A 288 29.05 1.36 -14.04
C HIS A 288 27.89 1.44 -13.05
N ALA A 289 27.14 2.56 -13.01
CA ALA A 289 25.99 2.73 -12.15
C ALA A 289 24.89 1.70 -12.44
N MET A 290 24.68 1.37 -13.71
CA MET A 290 23.68 0.39 -14.13
C MET A 290 24.14 -1.05 -13.88
N ASP A 291 25.42 -1.35 -14.03
CA ASP A 291 25.94 -2.69 -13.78
C ASP A 291 26.02 -3.04 -12.29
N THR A 292 26.06 -2.02 -11.42
CA THR A 292 26.05 -2.15 -9.95
C THR A 292 24.64 -1.88 -9.37
N SER A 293 24.29 -0.61 -9.17
CA SER A 293 23.00 -0.22 -8.58
C SER A 293 21.80 -0.61 -9.45
N GLY A 294 21.91 -0.62 -10.79
CA GLY A 294 20.84 -1.05 -11.67
C GLY A 294 20.47 -2.52 -11.51
N ARG A 295 21.43 -3.40 -11.23
CA ARG A 295 21.13 -4.81 -10.89
C ARG A 295 20.39 -4.93 -9.57
N ALA A 296 20.85 -4.21 -8.55
CA ALA A 296 20.17 -4.18 -7.25
C ALA A 296 18.73 -3.68 -7.41
N VAL A 297 18.51 -2.59 -8.16
CA VAL A 297 17.18 -2.03 -8.46
C VAL A 297 16.30 -3.01 -9.24
N LEU A 298 16.85 -3.72 -10.23
CA LEU A 298 16.09 -4.74 -10.97
C LEU A 298 15.64 -5.89 -10.05
N PHE A 299 16.54 -6.33 -9.18
CA PHE A 299 16.23 -7.35 -8.19
C PHE A 299 15.18 -6.86 -7.20
N ALA A 300 15.37 -5.66 -6.67
CA ALA A 300 14.48 -4.95 -5.77
C ALA A 300 13.05 -4.83 -6.34
N GLY A 301 12.91 -4.24 -7.51
CA GLY A 301 11.61 -4.13 -8.17
C GLY A 301 10.96 -5.49 -8.47
N GLY A 302 11.78 -6.49 -8.80
CA GLY A 302 11.32 -7.87 -8.97
C GLY A 302 10.73 -8.45 -7.68
N THR A 303 11.38 -8.26 -6.54
CA THR A 303 10.88 -8.74 -5.24
C THR A 303 9.59 -8.07 -4.81
N VAL A 304 9.43 -6.76 -5.06
CA VAL A 304 8.16 -6.04 -4.81
C VAL A 304 7.03 -6.62 -5.65
N VAL A 305 7.26 -6.82 -6.96
CA VAL A 305 6.25 -7.41 -7.86
C VAL A 305 5.89 -8.84 -7.42
N ILE A 306 6.88 -9.67 -7.08
CA ILE A 306 6.65 -11.03 -6.60
C ILE A 306 5.84 -11.04 -5.30
N SER A 307 6.14 -10.15 -4.35
CA SER A 307 5.38 -10.01 -3.10
C SER A 307 3.94 -9.58 -3.37
N LEU A 308 3.71 -8.61 -4.27
CA LEU A 308 2.38 -8.19 -4.67
C LEU A 308 1.60 -9.32 -5.37
N MET A 309 2.27 -10.13 -6.21
CA MET A 309 1.65 -11.31 -6.83
C MET A 309 1.27 -12.37 -5.79
N GLY A 310 1.90 -12.40 -4.62
CA GLY A 310 1.50 -13.24 -3.49
C GLY A 310 0.04 -13.02 -3.06
N LEU A 311 -0.53 -11.84 -3.31
CA LEU A 311 -1.94 -11.53 -3.06
C LEU A 311 -2.92 -12.38 -3.91
N PHE A 312 -2.45 -12.99 -5.00
CA PHE A 312 -3.27 -13.93 -5.79
C PHE A 312 -3.70 -15.16 -5.00
N LEU A 313 -2.94 -15.55 -3.97
CA LEU A 313 -3.27 -16.68 -3.09
C LEU A 313 -4.56 -16.45 -2.29
N ILE A 314 -4.99 -15.19 -2.16
CA ILE A 314 -6.24 -14.82 -1.49
C ILE A 314 -7.45 -15.24 -2.32
N GLY A 315 -7.33 -15.25 -3.65
CA GLY A 315 -8.37 -15.78 -4.54
C GLY A 315 -9.59 -14.87 -4.74
N LEU A 316 -9.56 -13.62 -4.31
CA LEU A 316 -10.63 -12.63 -4.52
C LEU A 316 -10.33 -11.73 -5.72
N GLY A 317 -11.34 -11.46 -6.55
CA GLY A 317 -11.21 -10.71 -7.81
C GLY A 317 -10.59 -9.33 -7.58
N PHE A 318 -11.15 -8.53 -6.69
CA PHE A 318 -10.68 -7.17 -6.42
C PHE A 318 -9.25 -7.12 -5.84
N ILE A 319 -8.85 -8.12 -5.03
CA ILE A 319 -7.47 -8.23 -4.52
C ILE A 319 -6.49 -8.55 -5.65
N ARG A 320 -6.90 -9.43 -6.58
CA ARG A 320 -6.09 -9.70 -7.78
C ARG A 320 -5.93 -8.45 -8.64
N GLY A 321 -7.03 -7.71 -8.84
CA GLY A 321 -7.01 -6.44 -9.57
C GLY A 321 -6.07 -5.42 -8.91
N LEU A 322 -6.13 -5.29 -7.59
CA LEU A 322 -5.25 -4.42 -6.82
C LEU A 322 -3.76 -4.82 -6.98
N ALA A 323 -3.47 -6.12 -6.90
CA ALA A 323 -2.12 -6.66 -7.09
C ALA A 323 -1.58 -6.42 -8.51
N ILE A 324 -2.43 -6.62 -9.53
CA ILE A 324 -2.08 -6.36 -10.93
C ILE A 324 -1.81 -4.88 -11.15
N GLY A 325 -2.71 -4.00 -10.68
CA GLY A 325 -2.57 -2.56 -10.83
C GLY A 325 -1.30 -2.02 -10.16
N ALA A 326 -1.06 -2.38 -8.89
CA ALA A 326 0.14 -2.00 -8.17
C ALA A 326 1.41 -2.53 -8.84
N SER A 327 1.41 -3.80 -9.28
CA SER A 327 2.57 -4.40 -9.96
C SER A 327 2.84 -3.74 -11.32
N ALA A 328 1.81 -3.39 -12.10
CA ALA A 328 1.96 -2.69 -13.36
C ALA A 328 2.62 -1.31 -13.16
N ALA A 329 2.19 -0.56 -12.14
CA ALA A 329 2.82 0.72 -11.79
C ALA A 329 4.28 0.56 -11.38
N VAL A 330 4.60 -0.41 -10.51
CA VAL A 330 5.98 -0.70 -10.08
C VAL A 330 6.86 -1.10 -11.28
N LEU A 331 6.36 -1.94 -12.18
CA LEU A 331 7.10 -2.37 -13.38
C LEU A 331 7.40 -1.20 -14.33
N LEU A 332 6.46 -0.26 -14.53
CA LEU A 332 6.71 0.91 -15.38
C LEU A 332 7.68 1.90 -14.71
N VAL A 333 7.60 2.07 -13.40
CA VAL A 333 8.57 2.86 -12.63
C VAL A 333 9.97 2.24 -12.70
N LEU A 334 10.07 0.92 -12.56
CA LEU A 334 11.30 0.17 -12.72
C LEU A 334 11.87 0.33 -14.14
N ALA A 335 11.05 0.17 -15.17
CA ALA A 335 11.44 0.37 -16.56
C ALA A 335 11.94 1.80 -16.81
N ALA A 336 11.28 2.81 -16.25
CA ALA A 336 11.73 4.21 -16.33
C ALA A 336 13.11 4.40 -15.66
N SER A 337 13.31 3.82 -14.49
CA SER A 337 14.59 3.89 -13.77
C SER A 337 15.73 3.18 -14.52
N LEU A 338 15.44 2.12 -15.25
CA LEU A 338 16.44 1.34 -15.99
C LEU A 338 16.68 1.83 -17.44
N THR A 339 15.79 2.67 -18.01
CA THR A 339 15.89 3.10 -19.40
C THR A 339 15.85 4.62 -19.57
N LEU A 340 14.84 5.30 -19.00
CA LEU A 340 14.73 6.76 -19.10
C LEU A 340 15.86 7.45 -18.33
N LEU A 341 16.09 7.04 -17.07
CA LEU A 341 17.11 7.68 -16.23
C LEU A 341 18.51 7.61 -16.83
N PRO A 342 19.05 6.46 -17.31
CA PRO A 342 20.35 6.42 -18.01
C PRO A 342 20.42 7.35 -19.22
N SER A 343 19.32 7.49 -19.95
CA SER A 343 19.25 8.38 -21.12
C SER A 343 19.34 9.85 -20.72
N VAL A 344 18.64 10.25 -19.64
CA VAL A 344 18.67 11.63 -19.14
C VAL A 344 20.02 11.94 -18.47
N LEU A 345 20.61 11.01 -17.74
CA LEU A 345 21.99 11.13 -17.24
C LEU A 345 22.98 11.41 -18.38
N GLY A 346 22.75 10.82 -19.57
CA GLY A 346 23.53 11.09 -20.76
C GLY A 346 23.41 12.53 -21.30
N PHE A 347 22.31 13.25 -21.05
CA PHE A 347 22.18 14.67 -21.37
C PHE A 347 22.84 15.56 -20.33
N VAL A 348 22.71 15.18 -19.05
CA VAL A 348 23.22 15.94 -17.90
C VAL A 348 24.75 15.86 -17.82
N GLY A 349 25.34 14.68 -18.03
CA GLY A 349 26.81 14.49 -18.05
C GLY A 349 27.48 15.07 -16.79
N HIS A 350 28.60 15.78 -17.00
CA HIS A 350 29.34 16.42 -15.90
C HIS A 350 28.60 17.59 -15.24
N THR A 351 27.49 18.09 -15.80
CA THR A 351 26.75 19.22 -15.24
C THR A 351 25.82 18.83 -14.08
N ILE A 352 25.80 17.55 -13.64
CA ILE A 352 24.91 17.04 -12.60
C ILE A 352 25.05 17.83 -11.27
N ASP A 353 26.22 18.37 -10.97
CA ASP A 353 26.49 19.17 -9.78
C ASP A 353 26.32 20.69 -10.03
N ARG A 354 25.81 21.09 -11.19
CA ARG A 354 25.45 22.48 -11.48
C ARG A 354 24.28 22.89 -10.59
N PHE A 355 24.34 24.11 -10.05
CA PHE A 355 23.40 24.61 -9.03
C PHE A 355 23.48 23.85 -7.68
N ALA A 356 24.70 23.44 -7.29
CA ALA A 356 24.95 22.90 -5.96
C ALA A 356 24.77 23.97 -4.88
N LEU A 357 24.19 23.59 -3.76
CA LEU A 357 24.04 24.46 -2.59
C LEU A 357 25.40 24.84 -2.02
N PRO A 358 25.62 26.12 -1.59
CA PRO A 358 26.84 26.54 -0.93
C PRO A 358 27.11 25.64 0.31
N GLY A 359 28.30 25.03 0.37
CA GLY A 359 28.69 24.14 1.49
C GLY A 359 28.53 22.64 1.25
N ALA A 360 27.82 22.20 0.19
CA ALA A 360 27.62 20.78 -0.14
C ALA A 360 28.91 20.01 -0.54
N LYS A 361 29.99 20.72 -0.84
CA LYS A 361 31.26 20.15 -1.37
C LYS A 361 32.20 19.53 -0.33
N ARG A 362 31.91 19.61 0.96
CA ARG A 362 32.78 19.02 1.99
C ARG A 362 32.33 17.59 2.35
N SER A 363 32.78 16.60 1.60
CA SER A 363 32.70 15.20 2.04
C SER A 363 33.68 14.97 3.20
N LYS A 364 33.16 14.60 4.37
CA LYS A 364 34.02 14.19 5.48
C LYS A 364 34.59 12.79 5.19
N PRO A 365 35.83 12.48 5.64
CA PRO A 365 36.34 11.12 5.58
C PRO A 365 35.34 10.13 6.19
N ILE A 366 35.19 8.93 5.60
CA ILE A 366 34.22 7.90 6.02
C ILE A 366 34.33 7.61 7.52
N GLU A 367 35.53 7.58 8.07
CA GLU A 367 35.82 7.31 9.49
C GLU A 367 35.22 8.34 10.46
N GLN A 368 34.99 9.59 9.99
CA GLN A 368 34.43 10.69 10.78
C GLN A 368 32.92 10.84 10.60
N THR A 369 32.28 9.99 9.79
CA THR A 369 30.83 10.01 9.58
C THR A 369 30.08 9.56 10.85
N VAL A 370 28.82 10.00 10.95
CA VAL A 370 27.92 9.52 12.02
C VAL A 370 27.75 8.00 11.93
N GLY A 371 27.64 7.45 10.70
CA GLY A 371 27.53 6.02 10.46
C GLY A 371 28.72 5.22 11.00
N ALA A 372 29.95 5.69 10.81
CA ALA A 372 31.14 5.02 11.33
C ALA A 372 31.23 5.07 12.87
N ARG A 373 30.79 6.18 13.51
CA ARG A 373 30.72 6.28 14.97
C ARG A 373 29.65 5.36 15.53
N TRP A 374 28.50 5.28 14.87
CA TRP A 374 27.40 4.40 15.24
C TRP A 374 27.79 2.93 15.12
N SER A 375 28.43 2.53 14.03
CA SER A 375 28.91 1.17 13.84
C SER A 375 29.89 0.74 14.93
N ARG A 376 30.88 1.59 15.29
CA ARG A 376 31.79 1.32 16.40
C ARG A 376 31.10 1.17 17.75
N PHE A 377 30.06 1.94 18.01
CA PHE A 377 29.24 1.80 19.21
C PHE A 377 28.54 0.44 19.27
N LEU A 378 27.96 0.00 18.16
CA LEU A 378 27.29 -1.30 18.05
C LEU A 378 28.26 -2.47 18.18
N GLN A 379 29.47 -2.37 17.59
CA GLN A 379 30.51 -3.38 17.73
C GLN A 379 30.99 -3.54 19.19
N ALA A 380 31.08 -2.43 19.91
CA ALA A 380 31.47 -2.48 21.32
C ALA A 380 30.36 -3.10 22.21
N ARG A 381 29.09 -3.06 21.80
CA ARG A 381 27.96 -3.50 22.63
C ARG A 381 26.88 -4.23 21.83
N PRO A 382 27.21 -5.34 21.12
CA PRO A 382 26.25 -5.98 20.20
C PRO A 382 25.07 -6.65 20.92
N TRP A 383 25.30 -7.30 22.09
CA TRP A 383 24.24 -7.93 22.88
C TRP A 383 23.20 -6.93 23.42
N PRO A 384 23.58 -5.85 24.12
CA PRO A 384 22.61 -4.85 24.58
C PRO A 384 21.82 -4.23 23.43
N ALA A 385 22.47 -3.95 22.30
CA ALA A 385 21.81 -3.38 21.13
C ALA A 385 20.78 -4.36 20.53
N ALA A 386 21.14 -5.64 20.39
CA ALA A 386 20.23 -6.67 19.89
C ALA A 386 19.03 -6.85 20.84
N VAL A 387 19.28 -7.00 22.16
CA VAL A 387 18.21 -7.19 23.16
C VAL A 387 17.27 -5.97 23.19
N ALA A 388 17.81 -4.76 23.16
CA ALA A 388 17.00 -3.54 23.16
C ALA A 388 16.16 -3.45 21.88
N GLY A 389 16.76 -3.70 20.69
CA GLY A 389 16.05 -3.67 19.42
C GLY A 389 14.94 -4.72 19.33
N PHE A 390 15.21 -5.96 19.69
CA PHE A 390 14.18 -7.01 19.75
C PHE A 390 13.11 -6.69 20.78
N GLY A 391 13.48 -6.21 21.96
CA GLY A 391 12.56 -5.82 23.03
C GLY A 391 11.57 -4.75 22.56
N VAL A 392 12.04 -3.71 21.89
CA VAL A 392 11.18 -2.64 21.35
C VAL A 392 10.21 -3.22 20.28
N LEU A 393 10.70 -4.05 19.34
CA LEU A 393 9.84 -4.64 18.34
C LEU A 393 8.77 -5.57 18.94
N ILE A 394 9.14 -6.37 19.95
CA ILE A 394 8.19 -7.25 20.64
C ILE A 394 7.12 -6.42 21.34
N VAL A 395 7.50 -5.39 22.09
CA VAL A 395 6.53 -4.51 22.79
C VAL A 395 5.58 -3.84 21.79
N LEU A 396 6.09 -3.32 20.68
CA LEU A 396 5.26 -2.71 19.63
C LEU A 396 4.36 -3.73 18.93
N THR A 397 4.72 -5.01 18.92
CA THR A 397 3.91 -6.08 18.33
C THR A 397 2.74 -6.51 19.22
N ILE A 398 2.80 -6.30 20.56
CA ILE A 398 1.77 -6.76 21.49
C ILE A 398 0.34 -6.38 21.07
N PRO A 399 0.03 -5.12 20.69
CA PRO A 399 -1.32 -4.77 20.29
C PRO A 399 -1.83 -5.52 19.04
N ALA A 400 -0.93 -6.03 18.18
CA ALA A 400 -1.31 -6.78 16.99
C ALA A 400 -2.07 -8.07 17.31
N PHE A 401 -1.86 -8.67 18.48
CA PHE A 401 -2.63 -9.85 18.91
C PHE A 401 -4.11 -9.55 19.15
N GLY A 402 -4.47 -8.29 19.35
CA GLY A 402 -5.86 -7.82 19.45
C GLY A 402 -6.46 -7.38 18.11
N LEU A 403 -5.81 -7.66 16.98
CA LEU A 403 -6.27 -7.25 15.66
C LEU A 403 -7.66 -7.79 15.34
N ARG A 404 -8.61 -6.88 15.08
CA ARG A 404 -9.94 -7.20 14.57
C ARG A 404 -10.05 -6.73 13.12
N LEU A 405 -10.36 -7.66 12.24
CA LEU A 405 -10.62 -7.40 10.83
C LEU A 405 -12.08 -7.02 10.63
N GLY A 406 -12.36 -6.09 9.74
CA GLY A 406 -13.72 -5.65 9.40
C GLY A 406 -13.75 -4.74 8.19
N ILE A 407 -14.86 -4.03 8.01
CA ILE A 407 -14.98 -2.95 7.02
C ILE A 407 -15.34 -1.67 7.78
N ALA A 408 -14.67 -0.56 7.45
CA ALA A 408 -15.05 0.76 7.93
C ALA A 408 -16.37 1.19 7.28
N ASP A 409 -17.20 1.89 8.03
CA ASP A 409 -18.43 2.52 7.55
C ASP A 409 -18.36 4.05 7.69
N ALA A 410 -19.44 4.74 7.33
CA ALA A 410 -19.50 6.20 7.40
C ALA A 410 -19.28 6.76 8.83
N SER A 411 -19.38 5.93 9.89
CA SER A 411 -19.06 6.38 11.26
C SER A 411 -17.59 6.72 11.47
N ASN A 412 -16.71 6.26 10.59
CA ASN A 412 -15.28 6.53 10.67
C ASN A 412 -14.87 7.77 9.84
N ASP A 413 -15.78 8.30 9.02
CA ASP A 413 -15.53 9.46 8.20
C ASP A 413 -15.38 10.75 9.06
N PRO A 414 -14.70 11.78 8.54
CA PRO A 414 -14.67 13.09 9.18
C PRO A 414 -16.09 13.68 9.38
N THR A 415 -16.32 14.32 10.50
CA THR A 415 -17.64 14.98 10.81
C THR A 415 -18.00 16.12 9.86
N SER A 416 -17.06 16.58 9.05
CA SER A 416 -17.29 17.55 7.97
C SER A 416 -18.12 16.98 6.82
N LEU A 417 -18.08 15.66 6.60
CA LEU A 417 -18.81 14.99 5.53
C LEU A 417 -20.27 14.80 5.89
N THR A 418 -21.15 14.98 4.89
CA THR A 418 -22.59 14.78 5.06
C THR A 418 -22.95 13.33 5.32
N THR A 419 -22.22 12.36 4.73
CA THR A 419 -22.39 10.92 4.97
C THR A 419 -22.18 10.57 6.44
N ARG A 420 -21.19 11.18 7.09
CA ARG A 420 -20.97 11.00 8.52
C ARG A 420 -22.08 11.60 9.36
N ARG A 421 -22.51 12.82 9.08
CA ARG A 421 -23.59 13.47 9.84
C ARG A 421 -24.92 12.76 9.66
N SER A 422 -25.21 12.27 8.46
CA SER A 422 -26.38 11.42 8.20
C SER A 422 -26.33 10.14 9.04
N TYR A 423 -25.18 9.45 9.07
CA TYR A 423 -24.98 8.27 9.90
C TYR A 423 -25.24 8.57 11.39
N ASP A 424 -24.70 9.67 11.90
CA ASP A 424 -24.88 10.05 13.30
C ASP A 424 -26.36 10.38 13.63
N LEU A 425 -27.08 11.04 12.69
CA LEU A 425 -28.53 11.31 12.86
C LEU A 425 -29.37 10.03 12.83
N LEU A 426 -29.06 9.10 11.91
CA LEU A 426 -29.75 7.80 11.89
C LEU A 426 -29.49 7.00 13.17
N THR A 427 -28.25 7.03 13.66
CA THR A 427 -27.90 6.39 14.95
C THR A 427 -28.67 7.02 16.11
N GLU A 428 -28.78 8.35 16.15
CA GLU A 428 -29.52 9.09 17.18
C GLU A 428 -31.02 8.78 17.14
N GLY A 429 -31.60 8.70 15.93
CA GLY A 429 -33.04 8.52 15.75
C GLY A 429 -33.51 7.08 15.86
N PHE A 430 -32.76 6.14 15.34
CA PHE A 430 -33.19 4.75 15.11
C PHE A 430 -32.30 3.69 15.77
N GLY A 431 -31.24 4.13 16.43
CA GLY A 431 -30.29 3.24 17.11
C GLY A 431 -29.08 2.84 16.26
N PRO A 432 -28.00 2.37 16.90
CA PRO A 432 -26.69 2.15 16.25
C PRO A 432 -26.72 1.11 15.13
N GLY A 433 -27.54 0.08 15.23
CA GLY A 433 -27.61 -0.99 14.23
C GLY A 433 -28.36 -0.61 12.94
N PHE A 434 -29.09 0.51 12.96
CA PHE A 434 -29.90 0.94 11.82
C PHE A 434 -29.10 1.23 10.56
N ASN A 435 -27.86 1.70 10.72
CA ASN A 435 -26.96 2.02 9.61
C ASN A 435 -26.40 0.80 8.86
N GLY A 436 -26.67 -0.42 9.31
CA GLY A 436 -26.19 -1.64 8.67
C GLY A 436 -27.12 -2.83 8.91
N PRO A 437 -28.35 -2.76 8.42
CA PRO A 437 -29.32 -3.84 8.63
C PRO A 437 -28.82 -5.12 7.95
N LEU A 438 -29.09 -6.25 8.60
CA LEU A 438 -28.89 -7.56 8.01
C LEU A 438 -30.08 -7.87 7.10
N LEU A 439 -29.82 -8.44 5.95
CA LEU A 439 -30.83 -8.89 5.00
C LEU A 439 -30.93 -10.41 5.09
N VAL A 440 -32.12 -10.93 5.42
CA VAL A 440 -32.36 -12.35 5.46
C VAL A 440 -33.30 -12.69 4.30
N ALA A 441 -32.80 -13.43 3.33
CA ALA A 441 -33.52 -13.73 2.09
C ALA A 441 -33.51 -15.23 1.80
N SER A 442 -34.61 -15.69 1.17
CA SER A 442 -34.75 -17.05 0.68
C SER A 442 -35.58 -17.08 -0.60
N GLU A 443 -35.29 -18.02 -1.50
CA GLU A 443 -36.27 -18.46 -2.48
C GLU A 443 -37.41 -19.18 -1.75
N ILE A 444 -38.65 -18.97 -2.21
CA ILE A 444 -39.85 -19.59 -1.65
C ILE A 444 -40.68 -20.22 -2.76
N HIS A 445 -41.38 -21.32 -2.43
CA HIS A 445 -42.20 -22.08 -3.38
C HIS A 445 -43.64 -22.24 -2.86
N GLY A 446 -44.25 -21.11 -2.47
CA GLY A 446 -45.62 -21.02 -2.07
C GLY A 446 -45.89 -20.71 -0.61
N ALA A 447 -47.14 -20.86 -0.19
CA ALA A 447 -47.64 -20.49 1.13
C ALA A 447 -46.95 -21.18 2.33
N PRO A 448 -46.53 -22.48 2.25
CA PRO A 448 -45.83 -23.13 3.36
C PRO A 448 -44.48 -22.50 3.66
N ASP A 449 -43.72 -22.12 2.63
CA ASP A 449 -42.42 -21.48 2.79
C ASP A 449 -42.57 -20.06 3.36
N LEU A 450 -43.58 -19.31 2.93
CA LEU A 450 -43.87 -17.99 3.50
C LEU A 450 -44.27 -18.09 5.00
N ALA A 451 -45.01 -19.14 5.38
CA ALA A 451 -45.33 -19.39 6.78
C ALA A 451 -44.07 -19.74 7.61
N ALA A 452 -43.17 -20.54 7.04
CA ALA A 452 -41.90 -20.88 7.67
C ALA A 452 -40.98 -19.62 7.80
N MET A 453 -40.97 -18.71 6.83
CA MET A 453 -40.27 -17.40 6.93
C MET A 453 -40.86 -16.53 8.05
N ASN A 454 -42.20 -16.55 8.28
CA ASN A 454 -42.80 -15.83 9.40
C ASN A 454 -42.46 -16.46 10.77
N THR A 455 -42.33 -17.78 10.82
CA THR A 455 -41.84 -18.48 12.03
C THR A 455 -40.39 -18.10 12.30
N LEU A 456 -39.53 -18.11 11.27
CA LEU A 456 -38.16 -17.67 11.36
C LEU A 456 -38.05 -16.21 11.84
N ARG A 457 -38.89 -15.30 11.31
CA ARG A 457 -38.97 -13.90 11.78
C ARG A 457 -39.18 -13.81 13.28
N THR A 458 -40.08 -14.64 13.82
CA THR A 458 -40.39 -14.66 15.26
C THR A 458 -39.18 -15.18 16.07
N ALA A 459 -38.52 -16.23 15.59
CA ALA A 459 -37.30 -16.76 16.22
C ALA A 459 -36.17 -15.74 16.22
N ILE A 460 -35.94 -15.05 15.11
CA ILE A 460 -34.94 -13.99 15.00
C ILE A 460 -35.29 -12.84 15.97
N ALA A 461 -36.53 -12.40 16.03
CA ALA A 461 -36.96 -11.32 16.92
C ALA A 461 -36.75 -11.64 18.41
N ALA A 462 -36.76 -12.91 18.79
CA ALA A 462 -36.50 -13.38 20.15
C ALA A 462 -34.97 -13.54 20.42
N THR A 463 -34.12 -13.38 19.43
CA THR A 463 -32.67 -13.61 19.56
C THR A 463 -32.00 -12.42 20.27
N PRO A 464 -31.17 -12.64 21.30
CA PRO A 464 -30.42 -11.59 21.95
C PRO A 464 -29.47 -10.86 20.94
N GLY A 465 -29.44 -9.53 21.00
CA GLY A 465 -28.68 -8.72 20.07
C GLY A 465 -29.47 -8.23 18.85
N VAL A 466 -30.73 -8.64 18.71
CA VAL A 466 -31.67 -8.09 17.72
C VAL A 466 -32.52 -7.00 18.35
N ALA A 467 -32.52 -5.82 17.72
CA ALA A 467 -33.33 -4.67 18.14
C ALA A 467 -34.71 -4.69 17.46
N GLN A 468 -34.75 -4.97 16.16
CA GLN A 468 -35.97 -4.94 15.37
C GLN A 468 -35.89 -5.92 14.20
N VAL A 469 -37.02 -6.51 13.82
CA VAL A 469 -37.15 -7.34 12.61
C VAL A 469 -38.35 -6.84 11.81
N SER A 470 -38.14 -6.58 10.51
CA SER A 470 -39.19 -6.13 9.62
C SER A 470 -40.24 -7.24 9.37
N PRO A 471 -41.44 -6.91 8.90
CA PRO A 471 -42.31 -7.90 8.29
C PRO A 471 -41.62 -8.61 7.12
N VAL A 472 -42.03 -9.85 6.86
CA VAL A 472 -41.60 -10.58 5.67
C VAL A 472 -42.23 -9.95 4.44
N VAL A 473 -41.37 -9.56 3.50
CA VAL A 473 -41.76 -8.99 2.18
C VAL A 473 -41.60 -10.09 1.15
N ALA A 474 -42.70 -10.48 0.49
CA ALA A 474 -42.62 -11.36 -0.66
C ALA A 474 -42.20 -10.59 -1.92
N SER A 475 -41.48 -11.25 -2.81
CA SER A 475 -41.13 -10.68 -4.11
C SER A 475 -42.36 -10.49 -5.01
N PRO A 476 -42.32 -9.59 -6.01
CA PRO A 476 -43.45 -9.36 -6.92
C PRO A 476 -43.93 -10.61 -7.66
N ASN A 477 -43.01 -11.54 -7.95
CA ASN A 477 -43.30 -12.81 -8.64
C ASN A 477 -43.68 -13.93 -7.65
N GLY A 478 -43.66 -13.68 -6.34
CA GLY A 478 -44.02 -14.63 -5.27
C GLY A 478 -43.01 -15.75 -5.01
N ASN A 479 -41.80 -15.70 -5.65
CA ASN A 479 -40.80 -16.75 -5.51
C ASN A 479 -39.64 -16.38 -4.58
N GLY A 480 -39.67 -15.21 -3.96
CA GLY A 480 -38.66 -14.75 -3.01
C GLY A 480 -39.31 -14.18 -1.74
N ALA A 481 -38.61 -14.30 -0.62
CA ALA A 481 -38.98 -13.66 0.65
C ALA A 481 -37.76 -12.95 1.24
N LEU A 482 -38.01 -11.76 1.76
CA LEU A 482 -36.98 -10.89 2.37
C LEU A 482 -37.48 -10.35 3.70
N LEU A 483 -36.61 -10.33 4.72
CA LEU A 483 -36.81 -9.53 5.93
C LEU A 483 -35.53 -8.82 6.31
N GLN A 484 -35.65 -7.71 7.00
CA GLN A 484 -34.53 -6.93 7.52
C GLN A 484 -34.42 -7.13 9.03
N VAL A 485 -33.18 -7.26 9.50
CA VAL A 485 -32.87 -7.39 10.93
C VAL A 485 -31.95 -6.25 11.33
N VAL A 486 -32.39 -5.44 12.28
CA VAL A 486 -31.58 -4.38 12.88
C VAL A 486 -30.96 -4.92 14.17
N ALA A 487 -29.65 -4.89 14.27
CA ALA A 487 -28.91 -5.28 15.46
C ALA A 487 -29.01 -4.20 16.56
N THR A 488 -28.79 -4.58 17.82
CA THR A 488 -28.65 -3.61 18.92
C THR A 488 -27.33 -2.87 18.90
N GLY A 489 -26.27 -3.50 18.35
CA GLY A 489 -24.94 -2.95 18.22
C GLY A 489 -24.72 -2.26 16.87
N SER A 490 -23.66 -1.45 16.78
CA SER A 490 -23.21 -0.84 15.53
C SER A 490 -22.76 -1.92 14.54
N PRO A 491 -22.80 -1.66 13.21
CA PRO A 491 -22.33 -2.61 12.17
C PRO A 491 -20.91 -3.14 12.38
N GLN A 492 -20.03 -2.31 12.96
CA GLN A 492 -18.62 -2.66 13.21
C GLN A 492 -18.35 -3.35 14.55
N ASP A 493 -19.37 -3.53 15.39
CA ASP A 493 -19.20 -4.13 16.71
C ASP A 493 -18.97 -5.65 16.60
N ALA A 494 -18.12 -6.17 17.47
CA ALA A 494 -17.89 -7.61 17.55
C ALA A 494 -19.18 -8.38 17.91
N SER A 495 -20.07 -7.77 18.71
CA SER A 495 -21.39 -8.33 19.04
C SER A 495 -22.26 -8.52 17.80
N THR A 496 -22.21 -7.58 16.84
CA THR A 496 -22.97 -7.68 15.59
C THR A 496 -22.41 -8.76 14.68
N ALA A 497 -21.08 -8.91 14.59
CA ALA A 497 -20.46 -10.02 13.87
C ALA A 497 -20.84 -11.38 14.49
N ASN A 498 -20.80 -11.48 15.82
CA ASN A 498 -21.24 -12.68 16.53
C ASN A 498 -22.74 -12.99 16.30
N LEU A 499 -23.59 -11.97 16.22
CA LEU A 499 -25.00 -12.13 15.87
C LEU A 499 -25.16 -12.73 14.46
N VAL A 500 -24.39 -12.25 13.46
CA VAL A 500 -24.42 -12.84 12.10
C VAL A 500 -24.09 -14.32 12.14
N HIS A 501 -23.01 -14.70 12.85
CA HIS A 501 -22.63 -16.11 12.99
C HIS A 501 -23.71 -16.93 13.75
N HIS A 502 -24.26 -16.39 14.81
CA HIS A 502 -25.31 -17.07 15.59
C HIS A 502 -26.60 -17.26 14.77
N LEU A 503 -27.01 -16.25 14.00
CA LEU A 503 -28.16 -16.40 13.11
C LEU A 503 -27.95 -17.51 12.07
N ARG A 504 -26.77 -17.57 11.45
CA ARG A 504 -26.44 -18.54 10.40
C ARG A 504 -26.26 -19.96 10.92
N ASN A 505 -25.61 -20.13 12.06
CA ASN A 505 -25.18 -21.45 12.53
C ASN A 505 -26.21 -22.11 13.47
N ASP A 506 -27.00 -21.29 14.17
CA ASP A 506 -27.90 -21.81 15.25
C ASP A 506 -29.36 -21.50 15.00
N VAL A 507 -29.73 -20.20 14.84
CA VAL A 507 -31.14 -19.76 14.80
C VAL A 507 -31.82 -20.23 13.51
N ILE A 508 -31.25 -19.95 12.35
CA ILE A 508 -31.84 -20.30 11.06
C ILE A 508 -31.97 -21.81 10.89
N PRO A 509 -30.93 -22.63 11.10
CA PRO A 509 -31.06 -24.08 10.98
C PRO A 509 -32.13 -24.68 11.91
N THR A 510 -32.19 -24.15 13.13
CA THR A 510 -33.18 -24.61 14.11
C THR A 510 -34.62 -24.25 13.71
N ALA A 511 -34.83 -22.98 13.31
CA ALA A 511 -36.18 -22.49 12.98
C ALA A 511 -36.71 -23.00 11.61
N THR A 512 -35.81 -23.43 10.71
CA THR A 512 -36.19 -23.97 9.40
C THR A 512 -36.16 -25.49 9.33
N THR A 513 -35.99 -26.17 10.48
CA THR A 513 -35.98 -27.64 10.52
C THR A 513 -37.31 -28.18 9.98
N GLY A 514 -37.24 -29.07 8.99
CA GLY A 514 -38.41 -29.65 8.33
C GLY A 514 -39.03 -28.80 7.21
N SER A 515 -38.46 -27.63 6.90
CA SER A 515 -38.85 -26.83 5.74
C SER A 515 -37.88 -27.05 4.56
N THR A 516 -38.28 -26.61 3.35
CA THR A 516 -37.45 -26.62 2.12
C THR A 516 -36.68 -25.33 1.94
N LEU A 517 -36.74 -24.39 2.86
CA LEU A 517 -36.16 -23.08 2.77
C LEU A 517 -34.61 -23.12 2.78
N SER A 518 -34.02 -22.41 1.82
CA SER A 518 -32.61 -22.10 1.82
C SER A 518 -32.43 -20.62 2.16
N VAL A 519 -32.28 -20.34 3.44
CA VAL A 519 -32.24 -18.98 3.97
C VAL A 519 -30.81 -18.51 4.06
N HIS A 520 -30.53 -17.28 3.56
CA HIS A 520 -29.21 -16.65 3.55
C HIS A 520 -29.23 -15.31 4.28
N VAL A 521 -28.15 -15.03 5.03
CA VAL A 521 -27.96 -13.77 5.74
C VAL A 521 -26.93 -12.93 5.00
N GLY A 522 -27.36 -11.77 4.49
CA GLY A 522 -26.56 -10.81 3.77
C GLY A 522 -26.70 -9.38 4.34
N GLY A 523 -26.50 -8.41 3.50
CA GLY A 523 -26.41 -6.99 3.86
C GLY A 523 -24.96 -6.55 4.01
N GLN A 524 -24.70 -5.24 3.98
CA GLN A 524 -23.33 -4.69 4.03
C GLN A 524 -22.53 -5.15 5.26
N THR A 525 -23.20 -5.25 6.41
CA THR A 525 -22.59 -5.76 7.64
C THR A 525 -22.15 -7.22 7.50
N ALA A 526 -23.01 -8.08 6.92
CA ALA A 526 -22.69 -9.48 6.70
C ALA A 526 -21.58 -9.69 5.65
N ILE A 527 -21.52 -8.86 4.60
CA ILE A 527 -20.38 -8.83 3.66
C ILE A 527 -19.09 -8.54 4.41
N GLY A 528 -19.11 -7.57 5.32
CA GLY A 528 -17.96 -7.22 6.16
C GLY A 528 -17.47 -8.39 7.00
N VAL A 529 -18.38 -9.14 7.59
CA VAL A 529 -18.07 -10.35 8.37
C VAL A 529 -17.49 -11.44 7.47
N ASP A 530 -18.10 -11.72 6.33
CA ASP A 530 -17.63 -12.74 5.39
C ASP A 530 -16.25 -12.40 4.81
N LEU A 531 -16.01 -11.12 4.54
CA LEU A 531 -14.70 -10.65 4.09
C LEU A 531 -13.65 -10.85 5.18
N ALA A 532 -13.94 -10.43 6.42
CA ALA A 532 -13.03 -10.59 7.56
C ALA A 532 -12.69 -12.06 7.81
N ASP A 533 -13.68 -12.95 7.78
CA ASP A 533 -13.50 -14.40 7.94
C ASP A 533 -12.65 -15.00 6.81
N THR A 534 -12.93 -14.62 5.56
CA THR A 534 -12.19 -15.11 4.40
C THR A 534 -10.74 -14.66 4.47
N MET A 535 -10.51 -13.38 4.79
CA MET A 535 -9.17 -12.82 4.93
C MET A 535 -8.44 -13.46 6.11
N GLY A 536 -9.07 -13.56 7.28
CA GLY A 536 -8.47 -14.18 8.47
C GLY A 536 -7.99 -15.61 8.20
N LYS A 537 -8.79 -16.42 7.49
CA LYS A 537 -8.44 -17.80 7.14
C LYS A 537 -7.29 -17.89 6.12
N ARG A 538 -7.18 -16.96 5.17
CA ARG A 538 -6.19 -17.00 4.07
C ARG A 538 -4.89 -16.25 4.37
N LEU A 539 -4.90 -15.32 5.32
CA LEU A 539 -3.76 -14.50 5.70
C LEU A 539 -2.51 -15.34 6.10
N PRO A 540 -2.60 -16.38 6.94
CA PRO A 540 -1.43 -17.19 7.29
C PRO A 540 -0.78 -17.89 6.08
N TYR A 541 -1.59 -18.39 5.15
CA TYR A 541 -1.08 -19.07 3.94
C TYR A 541 -0.31 -18.12 3.04
N MET A 542 -0.83 -16.90 2.85
CA MET A 542 -0.14 -15.87 2.08
C MET A 542 1.19 -15.48 2.75
N PHE A 543 1.20 -15.28 4.08
CA PHE A 543 2.41 -14.95 4.82
C PHE A 543 3.48 -16.03 4.64
N ILE A 544 3.13 -17.30 4.88
CA ILE A 544 4.05 -18.42 4.73
C ILE A 544 4.60 -18.47 3.30
N ALA A 545 3.76 -18.32 2.29
CA ALA A 545 4.20 -18.39 0.90
C ALA A 545 5.21 -17.27 0.56
N ILE A 546 4.95 -16.03 0.96
CA ILE A 546 5.87 -14.90 0.71
C ILE A 546 7.17 -15.09 1.50
N LEU A 547 7.10 -15.50 2.77
CA LEU A 547 8.29 -15.76 3.60
C LEU A 547 9.17 -16.85 3.05
N VAL A 548 8.58 -17.98 2.60
CA VAL A 548 9.32 -19.10 1.99
C VAL A 548 9.97 -18.67 0.68
N LEU A 549 9.22 -17.99 -0.19
CA LEU A 549 9.75 -17.52 -1.47
C LEU A 549 10.92 -16.56 -1.27
N SER A 550 10.81 -15.65 -0.34
CA SER A 550 11.86 -14.71 0.00
C SER A 550 13.07 -15.39 0.63
N PHE A 551 12.85 -16.30 1.56
CA PHE A 551 13.94 -17.09 2.15
C PHE A 551 14.74 -17.79 1.05
N VAL A 552 14.06 -18.46 0.10
CA VAL A 552 14.71 -19.13 -1.01
C VAL A 552 15.49 -18.15 -1.88
N LEU A 553 14.89 -17.01 -2.20
CA LEU A 553 15.49 -15.99 -3.06
C LEU A 553 16.77 -15.39 -2.42
N LEU A 554 16.73 -15.01 -1.13
CA LEU A 554 17.91 -14.54 -0.39
C LEU A 554 18.97 -15.63 -0.24
N MET A 555 18.56 -16.88 -0.03
CA MET A 555 19.48 -18.01 0.05
C MET A 555 20.25 -18.19 -1.26
N LEU A 556 19.59 -18.03 -2.41
CA LEU A 556 20.23 -18.11 -3.73
C LEU A 556 21.22 -16.96 -3.97
N VAL A 557 20.87 -15.74 -3.52
CA VAL A 557 21.71 -14.55 -3.69
C VAL A 557 22.93 -14.60 -2.80
N PHE A 558 22.75 -14.80 -1.49
CA PHE A 558 23.86 -14.70 -0.53
C PHE A 558 24.59 -16.01 -0.27
N ARG A 559 24.07 -17.15 -0.77
CA ARG A 559 24.61 -18.48 -0.49
C ARG A 559 24.88 -18.69 0.99
N SER A 560 23.89 -18.40 1.80
CA SER A 560 23.87 -18.59 3.24
C SER A 560 22.49 -19.07 3.67
N LEU A 561 22.39 -19.81 4.77
CA LEU A 561 21.12 -20.16 5.42
C LEU A 561 20.80 -19.19 6.56
N LEU A 562 21.81 -18.68 7.26
CA LEU A 562 21.60 -17.83 8.42
C LEU A 562 21.20 -16.40 8.05
N VAL A 563 21.73 -15.89 6.94
CA VAL A 563 21.36 -14.53 6.46
C VAL A 563 19.87 -14.46 6.11
N PRO A 564 19.29 -15.35 5.26
CA PRO A 564 17.85 -15.35 5.01
C PRO A 564 17.00 -15.60 6.25
N LEU A 565 17.41 -16.49 7.13
CA LEU A 565 16.66 -16.82 8.34
C LEU A 565 16.51 -15.61 9.26
N LYS A 566 17.60 -14.91 9.54
CA LYS A 566 17.54 -13.69 10.36
C LYS A 566 16.74 -12.59 9.68
N ALA A 567 16.87 -12.44 8.35
CA ALA A 567 16.12 -11.48 7.55
C ALA A 567 14.62 -11.69 7.69
N VAL A 568 14.15 -12.92 7.49
CA VAL A 568 12.75 -13.31 7.65
C VAL A 568 12.23 -13.01 9.06
N ILE A 569 12.99 -13.36 10.10
CA ILE A 569 12.58 -13.11 11.50
C ILE A 569 12.48 -11.61 11.78
N MET A 570 13.48 -10.82 11.37
CA MET A 570 13.49 -9.38 11.59
C MET A 570 12.37 -8.67 10.82
N ASN A 571 12.13 -9.05 9.57
CA ASN A 571 11.06 -8.49 8.77
C ASN A 571 9.68 -8.84 9.35
N LEU A 572 9.49 -10.07 9.82
CA LEU A 572 8.25 -10.49 10.48
C LEU A 572 7.98 -9.66 11.75
N LEU A 573 9.01 -9.43 12.57
CA LEU A 573 8.89 -8.59 13.76
C LEU A 573 8.65 -7.12 13.42
N SER A 574 9.30 -6.59 12.38
CA SER A 574 9.08 -5.22 11.90
C SER A 574 7.62 -5.01 11.44
N ILE A 575 7.09 -5.96 10.68
CA ILE A 575 5.71 -5.94 10.21
C ILE A 575 4.75 -6.12 11.38
N GLY A 576 5.04 -7.05 12.31
CA GLY A 576 4.28 -7.23 13.54
C GLY A 576 4.20 -5.95 14.38
N ALA A 577 5.32 -5.25 14.54
CA ALA A 577 5.37 -3.95 15.22
C ALA A 577 4.54 -2.88 14.50
N SER A 578 4.58 -2.84 13.16
CA SER A 578 3.73 -1.95 12.38
C SER A 578 2.25 -2.26 12.56
N TYR A 579 1.85 -3.54 12.56
CA TYR A 579 0.48 -3.94 12.84
C TYR A 579 0.05 -3.56 14.26
N GLY A 580 0.91 -3.77 15.24
CA GLY A 580 0.62 -3.39 16.61
C GLY A 580 0.35 -1.90 16.77
N VAL A 581 1.15 -1.06 16.10
CA VAL A 581 0.95 0.40 16.11
C VAL A 581 -0.33 0.80 15.36
N ILE A 582 -0.63 0.17 14.22
CA ILE A 582 -1.89 0.41 13.50
C ILE A 582 -3.09 0.06 14.41
N VAL A 583 -3.06 -1.09 15.07
CA VAL A 583 -4.11 -1.50 16.02
C VAL A 583 -4.22 -0.50 17.17
N ALA A 584 -3.11 -0.09 17.78
CA ALA A 584 -3.10 0.88 18.84
C ALA A 584 -3.73 2.22 18.43
N VAL A 585 -3.44 2.70 17.21
CA VAL A 585 -3.90 4.01 16.73
C VAL A 585 -5.33 3.93 16.17
N PHE A 586 -5.60 3.04 15.23
CA PHE A 586 -6.86 3.03 14.47
C PHE A 586 -7.98 2.21 15.14
N GLN A 587 -7.63 1.16 15.89
CA GLN A 587 -8.61 0.33 16.56
C GLN A 587 -8.82 0.76 18.02
N ASN A 588 -7.73 1.10 18.75
CA ASN A 588 -7.78 1.45 20.17
C ASN A 588 -7.78 2.98 20.40
N GLY A 589 -7.66 3.79 19.34
CA GLY A 589 -7.77 5.24 19.40
C GLY A 589 -6.56 5.98 20.00
N TRP A 590 -5.39 5.33 20.15
CA TRP A 590 -4.19 6.02 20.63
C TRP A 590 -3.78 7.11 19.65
N MET A 591 -3.55 8.31 20.16
CA MET A 591 -3.13 9.46 19.32
C MET A 591 -4.12 9.82 18.20
N LYS A 592 -5.40 9.41 18.27
CA LYS A 592 -6.42 9.63 17.23
C LYS A 592 -6.52 11.09 16.77
N ASN A 593 -6.41 12.03 17.70
CA ASN A 593 -6.49 13.48 17.40
C ASN A 593 -5.28 13.98 16.58
N ILE A 594 -4.10 13.36 16.73
CA ILE A 594 -2.88 13.72 15.98
C ILE A 594 -2.98 13.19 14.56
N VAL A 595 -3.47 11.95 14.41
CA VAL A 595 -3.63 11.28 13.10
C VAL A 595 -4.89 11.76 12.38
N GLY A 596 -5.81 12.44 13.08
CA GLY A 596 -7.05 12.93 12.50
C GLY A 596 -8.04 11.79 12.20
N ILE A 597 -8.20 10.84 13.14
CA ILE A 597 -9.14 9.72 13.03
C ILE A 597 -10.44 10.16 13.67
N GLY A 598 -11.55 10.10 12.93
CA GLY A 598 -12.88 10.52 13.40
C GLY A 598 -13.43 9.60 14.50
N LYS A 599 -13.32 8.30 14.35
CA LYS A 599 -13.77 7.27 15.28
C LYS A 599 -12.89 6.02 15.18
N GLU A 600 -12.70 5.35 16.30
CA GLU A 600 -12.06 4.02 16.38
C GLU A 600 -12.93 3.00 15.65
N GLY A 601 -12.28 1.96 15.09
CA GLY A 601 -12.99 0.88 14.40
C GLY A 601 -12.07 -0.26 14.02
N PRO A 602 -12.60 -1.35 13.49
CA PRO A 602 -11.80 -2.48 13.04
C PRO A 602 -10.81 -2.06 11.96
N ILE A 603 -9.79 -2.87 11.75
CA ILE A 603 -8.84 -2.69 10.65
C ILE A 603 -9.47 -3.30 9.40
N GLU A 604 -9.47 -2.56 8.28
CA GLU A 604 -10.00 -3.07 7.01
C GLU A 604 -9.35 -4.40 6.66
N ALA A 605 -10.19 -5.41 6.41
CA ALA A 605 -9.80 -6.82 6.36
C ALA A 605 -8.66 -7.12 5.35
N TRP A 606 -8.58 -6.37 4.26
CA TRP A 606 -7.56 -6.55 3.21
C TRP A 606 -6.26 -5.76 3.44
N VAL A 607 -6.29 -4.74 4.31
CA VAL A 607 -5.12 -3.86 4.55
C VAL A 607 -3.92 -4.60 5.14
N PRO A 608 -4.05 -5.48 6.14
CA PRO A 608 -2.89 -6.21 6.66
C PRO A 608 -2.18 -7.03 5.57
N MET A 609 -2.93 -7.65 4.67
CA MET A 609 -2.35 -8.42 3.57
C MET A 609 -1.57 -7.55 2.59
N MET A 610 -2.18 -6.42 2.21
CA MET A 610 -1.55 -5.46 1.30
C MET A 610 -0.30 -4.83 1.92
N LEU A 611 -0.42 -4.41 3.18
CA LEU A 611 0.69 -3.83 3.93
C LEU A 611 1.84 -4.84 4.07
N PHE A 612 1.54 -6.12 4.37
CA PHE A 612 2.55 -7.17 4.40
C PHE A 612 3.28 -7.30 3.07
N ALA A 613 2.54 -7.42 1.96
CA ALA A 613 3.13 -7.59 0.64
C ALA A 613 4.03 -6.41 0.24
N ILE A 614 3.58 -5.18 0.51
CA ILE A 614 4.33 -3.97 0.17
C ILE A 614 5.57 -3.83 1.07
N VAL A 615 5.39 -3.87 2.39
CA VAL A 615 6.48 -3.68 3.35
C VAL A 615 7.54 -4.77 3.18
N PHE A 616 7.08 -6.01 2.99
CA PHE A 616 7.98 -7.12 2.78
C PHE A 616 8.84 -6.95 1.52
N GLY A 617 8.22 -6.55 0.39
CA GLY A 617 8.94 -6.25 -0.84
C GLY A 617 9.96 -5.12 -0.64
N LEU A 618 9.54 -3.98 -0.06
CA LEU A 618 10.39 -2.82 0.20
C LEU A 618 11.52 -3.10 1.21
N SER A 619 11.23 -3.88 2.26
CA SER A 619 12.24 -4.22 3.27
C SER A 619 13.35 -5.08 2.69
N MET A 620 13.00 -6.03 1.79
CA MET A 620 13.95 -6.90 1.13
C MET A 620 14.95 -6.12 0.27
N ASP A 621 14.52 -5.09 -0.41
CA ASP A 621 15.35 -4.29 -1.31
C ASP A 621 16.56 -3.69 -0.61
N TYR A 622 16.34 -3.06 0.51
CA TYR A 622 17.41 -2.44 1.28
C TYR A 622 18.25 -3.46 2.04
N GLU A 623 17.66 -4.59 2.43
CA GLU A 623 18.43 -5.65 3.08
C GLU A 623 19.41 -6.26 2.09
N VAL A 624 18.98 -6.52 0.87
CA VAL A 624 19.86 -6.98 -0.22
C VAL A 624 20.96 -5.96 -0.48
N PHE A 625 20.64 -4.66 -0.54
CA PHE A 625 21.61 -3.62 -0.78
C PHE A 625 22.67 -3.50 0.34
N LEU A 626 22.25 -3.53 1.61
CA LEU A 626 23.18 -3.50 2.75
C LEU A 626 24.04 -4.75 2.79
N LEU A 627 23.42 -5.93 2.68
CA LEU A 627 24.12 -7.21 2.78
C LEU A 627 25.06 -7.47 1.60
N SER A 628 24.73 -7.01 0.37
CA SER A 628 25.65 -7.14 -0.76
C SER A 628 26.92 -6.29 -0.54
N ARG A 629 26.78 -5.09 0.03
CA ARG A 629 27.95 -4.27 0.38
C ARG A 629 28.80 -4.89 1.50
N ILE A 630 28.17 -5.44 2.51
CA ILE A 630 28.89 -6.17 3.57
C ILE A 630 29.58 -7.40 2.99
N LYS A 631 28.91 -8.12 2.07
CA LYS A 631 29.47 -9.30 1.41
C LYS A 631 30.67 -8.97 0.54
N GLU A 632 30.61 -7.88 -0.22
CA GLU A 632 31.71 -7.37 -1.03
C GLU A 632 32.96 -7.07 -0.17
N GLU A 633 32.80 -6.38 0.96
CA GLU A 633 33.87 -6.09 1.90
C GLU A 633 34.40 -7.38 2.56
N TYR A 634 33.51 -8.31 2.94
CA TYR A 634 33.90 -9.59 3.52
C TYR A 634 34.67 -10.48 2.56
N ASP A 635 34.27 -10.52 1.27
CA ASP A 635 34.97 -11.32 0.27
C ASP A 635 36.38 -10.79 -0.04
N ARG A 636 36.62 -9.48 0.18
CA ARG A 636 37.92 -8.85 0.02
C ARG A 636 38.85 -9.14 1.19
N ASP A 637 38.38 -8.92 2.43
CA ASP A 637 39.26 -8.89 3.61
C ASP A 637 39.07 -10.10 4.53
N ARG A 638 38.01 -10.90 4.37
CA ARG A 638 37.63 -12.07 5.20
C ARG A 638 37.50 -11.76 6.70
N ASP A 639 37.26 -10.50 7.03
CA ASP A 639 36.98 -10.02 8.38
C ASP A 639 35.52 -9.56 8.45
N ASN A 640 34.68 -10.31 9.17
CA ASN A 640 33.25 -10.01 9.28
C ASN A 640 33.00 -8.68 10.01
N ALA A 641 33.75 -8.39 11.08
CA ALA A 641 33.56 -7.17 11.88
C ALA A 641 33.91 -5.92 11.06
N ALA A 642 35.07 -5.93 10.38
CA ALA A 642 35.47 -4.86 9.48
C ALA A 642 34.49 -4.69 8.32
N ALA A 643 34.02 -5.79 7.72
CA ALA A 643 33.04 -5.77 6.63
C ALA A 643 31.71 -5.14 7.05
N VAL A 644 31.16 -5.50 8.21
CA VAL A 644 29.93 -4.90 8.76
C VAL A 644 30.12 -3.41 9.02
N ALA A 645 31.24 -3.02 9.63
CA ALA A 645 31.52 -1.61 9.92
C ALA A 645 31.62 -0.75 8.66
N HIS A 646 32.41 -1.20 7.68
CA HIS A 646 32.60 -0.47 6.42
C HIS A 646 31.33 -0.46 5.56
N GLY A 647 30.62 -1.60 5.46
CA GLY A 647 29.39 -1.70 4.74
C GLY A 647 28.31 -0.75 5.28
N LEU A 648 28.14 -0.72 6.61
CA LEU A 648 27.21 0.19 7.26
C LEU A 648 27.63 1.67 7.09
N ALA A 649 28.90 2.00 7.28
CA ALA A 649 29.37 3.38 7.15
C ALA A 649 29.18 3.95 5.74
N LYS A 650 29.35 3.12 4.69
CA LYS A 650 29.15 3.50 3.29
C LYS A 650 27.66 3.64 2.91
N THR A 651 26.77 2.80 3.48
CA THR A 651 25.37 2.73 3.07
C THR A 651 24.41 3.53 3.95
N ALA A 652 24.75 3.79 5.21
CA ALA A 652 23.85 4.42 6.20
C ALA A 652 23.26 5.75 5.71
N ARG A 653 24.04 6.63 5.10
CA ARG A 653 23.56 7.93 4.61
C ARG A 653 22.50 7.76 3.49
N LEU A 654 22.76 6.84 2.58
CA LEU A 654 21.86 6.59 1.44
C LEU A 654 20.56 5.94 1.91
N ILE A 655 20.66 4.90 2.75
CA ILE A 655 19.50 4.23 3.34
C ILE A 655 18.65 5.21 4.16
N THR A 656 19.28 6.07 4.98
CA THR A 656 18.54 7.05 5.79
C THR A 656 17.83 8.09 4.92
N ALA A 657 18.46 8.57 3.86
CA ALA A 657 17.83 9.53 2.94
C ALA A 657 16.64 8.89 2.19
N ALA A 658 16.82 7.69 1.67
CA ALA A 658 15.77 6.94 0.99
C ALA A 658 14.59 6.63 1.92
N ALA A 659 14.87 6.14 3.12
CA ALA A 659 13.83 5.90 4.12
C ALA A 659 13.07 7.18 4.50
N ALA A 660 13.77 8.31 4.70
CA ALA A 660 13.14 9.59 5.00
C ALA A 660 12.19 10.03 3.87
N ILE A 661 12.58 9.86 2.60
CA ILE A 661 11.71 10.16 1.46
C ILE A 661 10.46 9.29 1.51
N MET A 662 10.61 7.98 1.66
CA MET A 662 9.46 7.06 1.70
C MET A 662 8.55 7.32 2.90
N ILE A 663 9.12 7.57 4.08
CA ILE A 663 8.34 7.93 5.28
C ILE A 663 7.50 9.17 5.01
N CYS A 664 8.07 10.23 4.43
CA CYS A 664 7.33 11.45 4.11
C CYS A 664 6.28 11.25 3.02
N VAL A 665 6.60 10.48 1.97
CA VAL A 665 5.65 10.15 0.91
C VAL A 665 4.48 9.35 1.47
N PHE A 666 4.72 8.30 2.24
CA PHE A 666 3.64 7.50 2.83
C PHE A 666 2.86 8.28 3.89
N ALA A 667 3.54 9.06 4.73
CA ALA A 667 2.91 9.88 5.75
C ALA A 667 2.00 10.97 5.15
N SER A 668 2.25 11.44 3.92
CA SER A 668 1.37 12.42 3.27
C SER A 668 -0.05 11.89 3.03
N PHE A 669 -0.20 10.58 2.84
CA PHE A 669 -1.51 9.93 2.70
C PHE A 669 -2.32 9.89 4.00
N VAL A 670 -1.70 10.16 5.16
CA VAL A 670 -2.41 10.37 6.42
C VAL A 670 -3.30 11.62 6.37
N LEU A 671 -3.00 12.55 5.47
CA LEU A 671 -3.80 13.75 5.24
C LEU A 671 -5.04 13.49 4.37
N SER A 672 -5.19 12.30 3.77
CA SER A 672 -6.37 11.92 2.99
C SER A 672 -7.62 11.88 3.88
N ASP A 673 -8.80 12.19 3.35
CA ASP A 673 -10.06 12.00 4.06
C ASP A 673 -10.50 10.54 4.12
N MET A 674 -10.01 9.69 3.21
CA MET A 674 -10.29 8.26 3.19
C MET A 674 -9.53 7.52 4.29
N ARG A 675 -10.25 6.95 5.26
CA ARG A 675 -9.66 6.20 6.38
C ARG A 675 -8.68 5.10 5.93
N VAL A 676 -9.01 4.39 4.86
CA VAL A 676 -8.19 3.31 4.32
C VAL A 676 -6.82 3.78 3.80
N LEU A 677 -6.77 4.94 3.16
CA LEU A 677 -5.51 5.54 2.70
C LEU A 677 -4.69 6.09 3.87
N LYS A 678 -5.36 6.69 4.89
CA LYS A 678 -4.68 7.07 6.15
C LYS A 678 -4.02 5.87 6.81
N LEU A 679 -4.75 4.76 6.91
CA LEU A 679 -4.27 3.54 7.55
C LEU A 679 -3.10 2.92 6.80
N LEU A 680 -3.20 2.80 5.47
CA LEU A 680 -2.09 2.32 4.63
C LEU A 680 -0.89 3.25 4.69
N GLY A 681 -1.09 4.55 4.50
CA GLY A 681 -0.01 5.54 4.52
C GLY A 681 0.71 5.58 5.87
N PHE A 682 -0.04 5.60 6.98
CA PHE A 682 0.51 5.56 8.32
C PHE A 682 1.27 4.24 8.59
N GLY A 683 0.65 3.11 8.23
CA GLY A 683 1.24 1.79 8.42
C GLY A 683 2.54 1.61 7.65
N LEU A 684 2.57 2.02 6.38
CA LEU A 684 3.76 1.97 5.54
C LEU A 684 4.86 2.92 6.04
N ALA A 685 4.50 4.17 6.38
CA ALA A 685 5.45 5.14 6.93
C ALA A 685 6.12 4.61 8.20
N PHE A 686 5.31 4.05 9.11
CA PHE A 686 5.80 3.51 10.37
C PHE A 686 6.61 2.23 10.19
N ALA A 687 6.19 1.34 9.26
CA ALA A 687 6.94 0.13 8.91
C ALA A 687 8.33 0.47 8.36
N VAL A 688 8.43 1.42 7.42
CA VAL A 688 9.71 1.88 6.86
C VAL A 688 10.55 2.57 7.94
N PHE A 689 9.93 3.35 8.82
CA PHE A 689 10.64 3.98 9.94
C PHE A 689 11.29 2.94 10.86
N ILE A 690 10.55 1.93 11.29
CA ILE A 690 11.08 0.84 12.15
C ILE A 690 12.16 0.06 11.40
N ASP A 691 11.90 -0.31 10.16
CA ASP A 691 12.82 -1.10 9.37
C ASP A 691 14.15 -0.35 9.17
N ALA A 692 14.11 0.90 8.74
CA ALA A 692 15.31 1.69 8.50
C ALA A 692 16.09 2.02 9.78
N THR A 693 15.41 2.21 10.93
CA THR A 693 16.06 2.61 12.18
C THR A 693 16.42 1.41 13.05
N ILE A 694 15.44 0.62 13.50
CA ILE A 694 15.65 -0.46 14.46
C ILE A 694 16.25 -1.68 13.77
N VAL A 695 15.66 -2.12 12.67
CA VAL A 695 16.12 -3.35 12.02
C VAL A 695 17.48 -3.14 11.38
N ARG A 696 17.63 -2.16 10.49
CA ARG A 696 18.85 -2.01 9.67
C ARG A 696 20.00 -1.32 10.38
N LEU A 697 19.72 -0.28 11.17
CA LEU A 697 20.78 0.45 11.84
C LEU A 697 21.18 -0.16 13.20
N VAL A 698 20.36 -1.08 13.78
CA VAL A 698 20.65 -1.70 15.07
C VAL A 698 20.71 -3.22 14.96
N LEU A 699 19.62 -3.89 14.59
CA LEU A 699 19.51 -5.35 14.68
C LEU A 699 20.37 -6.09 13.65
N VAL A 700 20.36 -5.66 12.38
CA VAL A 700 21.17 -6.33 11.34
C VAL A 700 22.66 -6.27 11.68
N PRO A 701 23.27 -5.11 11.93
CA PRO A 701 24.70 -5.09 12.28
C PRO A 701 24.99 -5.80 13.61
N ALA A 702 24.18 -5.63 14.66
CA ALA A 702 24.41 -6.29 15.95
C ALA A 702 24.35 -7.83 15.83
N THR A 703 23.36 -8.37 15.09
CA THR A 703 23.26 -9.82 14.89
C THR A 703 24.33 -10.36 13.96
N MET A 704 24.78 -9.60 12.95
CA MET A 704 25.91 -9.98 12.10
C MET A 704 27.21 -10.03 12.89
N GLU A 705 27.41 -9.13 13.84
CA GLU A 705 28.56 -9.14 14.75
C GLU A 705 28.52 -10.36 15.67
N LEU A 706 27.34 -10.67 16.25
CA LEU A 706 27.16 -11.83 17.13
C LEU A 706 27.35 -13.18 16.44
N LEU A 707 26.97 -13.29 15.19
CA LEU A 707 27.09 -14.52 14.40
C LEU A 707 28.49 -14.68 13.77
N GLY A 708 29.25 -13.58 13.60
CA GLY A 708 30.58 -13.59 12.99
C GLY A 708 30.59 -14.26 11.62
N ASP A 709 31.61 -15.07 11.33
CA ASP A 709 31.77 -15.78 10.04
C ASP A 709 30.69 -16.80 9.75
N ARG A 710 29.92 -17.24 10.78
CA ARG A 710 28.78 -18.14 10.60
C ARG A 710 27.68 -17.54 9.72
N ASN A 711 27.62 -16.22 9.62
CA ASN A 711 26.70 -15.55 8.69
C ASN A 711 26.81 -16.08 7.24
N TRP A 712 28.01 -16.49 6.84
CA TRP A 712 28.30 -16.92 5.47
C TRP A 712 28.34 -18.45 5.31
N TRP A 713 27.82 -19.19 6.30
CA TRP A 713 27.78 -20.65 6.26
C TRP A 713 26.72 -21.13 5.25
N PHE A 714 27.18 -22.01 4.33
CA PHE A 714 26.34 -22.64 3.31
C PHE A 714 26.63 -24.13 3.24
N PRO A 715 25.63 -25.02 3.40
CA PRO A 715 25.81 -26.46 3.34
C PRO A 715 26.32 -26.95 1.98
N LYS A 716 27.28 -27.87 1.99
CA LYS A 716 27.87 -28.44 0.74
C LYS A 716 26.85 -29.11 -0.16
N TRP A 717 25.80 -29.69 0.41
CA TRP A 717 24.73 -30.37 -0.36
C TRP A 717 23.83 -29.39 -1.15
N LEU A 718 23.82 -28.11 -0.83
CA LEU A 718 23.16 -27.07 -1.58
C LEU A 718 24.08 -26.39 -2.61
N ALA A 719 25.34 -26.79 -2.71
CA ALA A 719 26.33 -26.12 -3.57
C ALA A 719 25.98 -26.17 -5.09
N TRP A 720 25.11 -27.08 -5.49
CA TRP A 720 24.60 -27.21 -6.87
C TRP A 720 23.65 -26.08 -7.30
N LEU A 721 23.09 -25.31 -6.35
CA LEU A 721 22.18 -24.22 -6.66
C LEU A 721 22.89 -23.12 -7.49
N PRO A 722 22.19 -22.47 -8.44
CA PRO A 722 22.77 -21.44 -9.29
C PRO A 722 23.26 -20.25 -8.46
N LYS A 723 24.33 -19.60 -8.92
CA LYS A 723 24.81 -18.33 -8.34
C LYS A 723 24.10 -17.17 -9.03
N ILE A 724 23.34 -16.39 -8.27
CA ILE A 724 22.74 -15.15 -8.75
C ILE A 724 23.68 -14.00 -8.34
N ASN A 725 24.39 -13.40 -9.32
CA ASN A 725 25.26 -12.26 -9.06
C ASN A 725 24.44 -10.97 -9.09
N VAL A 726 24.23 -10.38 -7.91
CA VAL A 726 23.61 -9.06 -7.74
C VAL A 726 24.69 -7.97 -7.66
N GLU A 727 25.96 -8.33 -7.45
CA GLU A 727 27.07 -7.42 -7.10
C GLU A 727 27.76 -6.75 -8.29
N GLY A 728 27.47 -7.12 -9.54
CA GLY A 728 28.21 -6.59 -10.69
C GLY A 728 29.67 -7.08 -10.77
N SER A 729 30.43 -6.59 -11.75
CA SER A 729 31.85 -6.88 -11.85
C SER A 729 32.63 -6.08 -10.80
N PRO A 730 33.66 -6.65 -10.14
CA PRO A 730 34.51 -5.89 -9.21
C PRO A 730 35.10 -4.65 -9.88
N ASP A 731 35.17 -3.55 -9.14
CA ASP A 731 35.83 -2.32 -9.62
C ASP A 731 37.25 -2.66 -10.07
N PRO A 732 37.65 -2.35 -11.31
CA PRO A 732 39.05 -2.38 -11.65
C PRO A 732 39.76 -1.37 -10.73
N ALA A 733 40.78 -1.84 -10.03
CA ALA A 733 41.61 -0.96 -9.19
C ALA A 733 41.98 0.32 -10.00
N PRO A 734 41.83 1.51 -9.41
CA PRO A 734 42.21 2.74 -10.12
C PRO A 734 43.63 2.59 -10.58
N ALA A 735 43.88 2.70 -11.91
CA ALA A 735 45.21 2.71 -12.48
C ALA A 735 45.95 3.88 -11.82
N LEU A 736 46.94 3.56 -11.02
CA LEU A 736 47.84 4.55 -10.47
C LEU A 736 48.39 5.35 -11.67
N PRO A 737 48.37 6.69 -11.61
CA PRO A 737 48.92 7.50 -12.71
C PRO A 737 50.37 7.08 -12.90
N SER A 738 50.68 6.66 -14.11
CA SER A 738 52.00 6.16 -14.54
C SER A 738 53.11 7.26 -14.65
N ASN A 739 52.92 8.38 -13.98
CA ASN A 739 53.83 9.50 -13.99
C ASN A 739 54.45 9.77 -12.60
N VAL A 740 55.05 8.74 -11.99
CA VAL A 740 56.16 8.97 -11.07
C VAL A 740 57.40 8.40 -11.73
N THR A 741 57.97 9.17 -12.61
CA THR A 741 59.39 9.01 -13.03
C THR A 741 60.22 8.99 -11.75
N SER A 742 60.77 7.83 -11.43
CA SER A 742 61.75 7.67 -10.39
C SER A 742 63.03 8.41 -10.77
N ASP A 743 63.13 9.65 -10.39
CA ASP A 743 64.41 10.36 -10.37
C ASP A 743 65.21 9.85 -9.16
N ARG A 744 65.82 8.67 -9.33
CA ARG A 744 66.87 8.18 -8.45
C ARG A 744 68.17 8.84 -8.86
N THR A 745 68.41 10.04 -8.40
CA THR A 745 69.76 10.55 -8.28
C THR A 745 70.48 9.78 -7.18
N LEU A 746 71.32 8.86 -7.60
CA LEU A 746 72.34 8.22 -6.74
C LEU A 746 73.27 9.32 -6.19
N VAL A 747 73.10 9.67 -4.92
CA VAL A 747 74.13 10.39 -4.21
C VAL A 747 75.10 9.34 -3.69
N ASP A 748 76.20 9.23 -4.39
CA ASP A 748 77.42 8.52 -4.01
C ASP A 748 78.06 9.27 -2.82
N ILE A 749 77.97 8.74 -1.61
CA ILE A 749 78.79 9.22 -0.48
C ILE A 749 79.93 8.24 -0.28
N GLY A 750 81.05 8.66 -0.83
CA GLY A 750 82.34 7.96 -0.69
C GLY A 750 82.75 7.81 0.74
N GLN A 751 83.29 6.65 1.02
CA GLN A 751 84.13 6.35 2.19
C GLN A 751 85.32 7.30 2.24
N ARG A 752 85.57 7.94 3.38
CA ARG A 752 86.89 8.23 3.91
C ARG A 752 86.81 8.37 5.42
N GLU A 753 87.67 7.54 6.04
CA GLU A 753 88.21 7.47 7.42
C GLU A 753 87.27 7.05 8.53
#